data_9d6d81f6cbf9e09b75ffa0b7433ece8f
#
_entry.id   9d6d81f6cbf9e09b75ffa0b7433ece8f
#
_cell.length_a   1.000
_cell.length_b   1.000
_cell.length_c   1.000
_cell.angle_alpha   90.00
_cell.angle_beta   90.00
_cell.angle_gamma   90.00
#
_symmetry.space_group_name_H-M   'P 1'
#
loop_
_entity.id
_entity.type
_entity.pdbx_description
1 polymer ?
#
loop_
_entity_poly.entity_id
_entity_poly.type
_entity_poly.pdbx_seq_one_letter_code
_entity_poly.pdbx_strand_id
1 'polypeptide(L)'
;MPVPRTLDELCLGLGRMRVDAGSPSYAEIARRIGGVRHGAEPPKVTVYDCFRPGRRRVDHRLVGDIVRVLGGDDEEAAQWRETARLLNGARSGVHVEVALGIRDPAGAEIGREELLTALPDADVLVLTGLPGAGKTTLASALAGRSPVLTVHLRESDTERPPADPIDVLRRMLGALGVRSLPYELPRLREQLRISARELTVVIEDAGDPVRLAALLVPGVRFIVTARVDLGGLEERLSPTALRVERVIVPPMSHAEAERLLDHLLSRDGASSTVIRGSNERAAALRRIVTVAGGLPLDLVMLAGIIREHEGWSFADLASRFEHEPRDVRIRPVLEAATRSLPTGEADLLANAALLDREVEEGVLIAAGGPAAARDLHRLYARHLVELRQGRVRMHDTVFSFAAERSRSLRPSSVRRDFVRDSASAVLVRMEEDPDFAAREVGTVLAVASAAREHGLDSEVERLAIASHPVLSRWSLWSESLQLHDLAARGDGLDLVPDIALGVAHCAEKLGRLDEALIILHRVRRIASGAALARTWNQIGNVQRWMSHLEQALVSYERAIAHARDAGDRVVEGRATGNHADTLRILARYPEALQGYTAALSMAKAERDELNVAVVRGNRPLLFLAIGHLDAADEELQELMDESNGEPLPFVRRTRALIAEARGDDLRARGLCADAMGALQSAGEFATSADLELLGARIDGRNGQSDRARTTAQRILREAERAGSPLIATEAANSLAEILVLAAASDSASPHLLAEAERHAEEARSVAEATGDRAEVARSDAILSRIAFARHDDDAAAARSHASAQVYSAIGHRLRPT
;
A
#
# COMPACT_ATOMS: atom_id res chain seq x y z
N MET A 1 -27.93 -5.24 -13.33
CA MET A 1 -27.99 -3.75 -13.38
C MET A 1 -26.62 -3.19 -13.72
N PRO A 2 -26.47 -1.96 -14.29
CA PRO A 2 -25.13 -1.39 -14.47
C PRO A 2 -24.47 -1.19 -13.10
N VAL A 3 -23.20 -1.53 -12.99
CA VAL A 3 -22.41 -1.42 -11.75
C VAL A 3 -22.35 0.05 -11.34
N PRO A 4 -22.73 0.42 -10.10
CA PRO A 4 -22.65 1.79 -9.60
C PRO A 4 -21.21 2.32 -9.64
N ARG A 5 -21.06 3.60 -10.01
CA ARG A 5 -19.76 4.27 -10.19
C ARG A 5 -19.47 5.29 -9.09
N THR A 6 -20.50 5.69 -8.35
CA THR A 6 -20.40 6.61 -7.21
C THR A 6 -21.22 6.06 -6.04
N LEU A 7 -20.92 6.53 -4.83
CA LEU A 7 -21.71 6.16 -3.65
C LEU A 7 -23.18 6.61 -3.82
N ASP A 8 -23.41 7.73 -4.48
CA ASP A 8 -24.77 8.21 -4.75
C ASP A 8 -25.51 7.30 -5.74
N GLU A 9 -24.84 6.86 -6.81
CA GLU A 9 -25.41 5.86 -7.73
C GLU A 9 -25.66 4.52 -7.04
N LEU A 10 -24.77 4.11 -6.12
CA LEU A 10 -24.96 2.92 -5.31
C LEU A 10 -26.17 3.05 -4.40
N CYS A 11 -26.31 4.16 -3.68
CA CYS A 11 -27.48 4.43 -2.85
C CYS A 11 -28.78 4.47 -3.66
N LEU A 12 -28.77 5.11 -4.84
CA LEU A 12 -29.91 5.16 -5.76
C LEU A 12 -30.22 3.79 -6.37
N GLY A 13 -29.18 2.99 -6.66
CA GLY A 13 -29.33 1.62 -7.14
C GLY A 13 -29.97 0.71 -6.09
N LEU A 14 -29.53 0.77 -4.85
CA LEU A 14 -30.18 0.07 -3.73
C LEU A 14 -31.65 0.53 -3.56
N GLY A 15 -31.89 1.84 -3.75
CA GLY A 15 -33.26 2.41 -3.75
C GLY A 15 -34.14 1.76 -4.82
N ARG A 16 -33.65 1.58 -6.03
CA ARG A 16 -34.35 0.87 -7.11
C ARG A 16 -34.62 -0.59 -6.78
N MET A 17 -33.59 -1.31 -6.33
CA MET A 17 -33.75 -2.71 -5.88
C MET A 17 -34.81 -2.84 -4.78
N ARG A 18 -34.88 -1.88 -3.84
CA ARG A 18 -35.92 -1.85 -2.82
C ARG A 18 -37.31 -1.68 -3.40
N VAL A 19 -37.47 -0.84 -4.43
CA VAL A 19 -38.75 -0.65 -5.13
C VAL A 19 -39.16 -1.95 -5.85
N ASP A 20 -38.21 -2.57 -6.56
CA ASP A 20 -38.43 -3.84 -7.27
C ASP A 20 -38.79 -4.98 -6.34
N ALA A 21 -38.24 -4.98 -5.10
CA ALA A 21 -38.56 -5.93 -4.04
C ALA A 21 -39.88 -5.62 -3.29
N GLY A 22 -40.72 -4.73 -3.80
CA GLY A 22 -42.02 -4.37 -3.20
C GLY A 22 -41.94 -3.31 -2.11
N SER A 23 -40.91 -2.49 -2.12
CA SER A 23 -40.68 -1.35 -1.20
C SER A 23 -40.73 -1.69 0.30
N PRO A 24 -40.07 -2.76 0.80
CA PRO A 24 -40.05 -3.07 2.22
C PRO A 24 -39.53 -1.89 3.04
N SER A 25 -40.03 -1.73 4.26
CA SER A 25 -39.55 -0.68 5.16
C SER A 25 -38.10 -0.98 5.61
N TYR A 26 -37.35 0.06 5.97
CA TYR A 26 -35.95 -0.13 6.46
C TYR A 26 -35.88 -0.98 7.73
N ALA A 27 -36.92 -0.95 8.56
CA ALA A 27 -37.04 -1.83 9.71
C ALA A 27 -37.29 -3.29 9.29
N GLU A 28 -38.04 -3.52 8.23
CA GLU A 28 -38.24 -4.84 7.66
C GLU A 28 -36.97 -5.41 7.04
N ILE A 29 -36.22 -4.58 6.31
CA ILE A 29 -34.90 -4.95 5.75
C ILE A 29 -33.94 -5.32 6.90
N ALA A 30 -33.85 -4.50 7.96
CA ALA A 30 -33.01 -4.79 9.12
C ALA A 30 -33.36 -6.15 9.76
N ARG A 31 -34.66 -6.44 9.95
CA ARG A 31 -35.12 -7.70 10.51
C ARG A 31 -34.78 -8.90 9.62
N ARG A 32 -34.94 -8.79 8.29
CA ARG A 32 -34.57 -9.85 7.34
C ARG A 32 -33.04 -10.11 7.37
N ILE A 33 -32.23 -9.06 7.47
CA ILE A 33 -30.77 -9.18 7.64
C ILE A 33 -30.44 -9.90 8.96
N GLY A 34 -31.15 -9.60 10.04
CA GLY A 34 -31.02 -10.32 11.32
C GLY A 34 -31.27 -11.82 11.19
N GLY A 35 -32.22 -12.23 10.37
CA GLY A 35 -32.46 -13.63 10.02
C GLY A 35 -31.28 -14.28 9.29
N VAL A 36 -30.67 -13.58 8.34
CA VAL A 36 -29.48 -14.06 7.60
C VAL A 36 -28.23 -14.11 8.48
N ARG A 37 -28.10 -13.19 9.43
CA ARG A 37 -26.94 -13.08 10.34
C ARG A 37 -27.12 -13.87 11.66
N HIS A 38 -28.04 -14.81 11.72
CA HIS A 38 -28.31 -15.60 12.93
C HIS A 38 -28.54 -14.79 14.22
N GLY A 39 -29.32 -13.69 14.12
CA GLY A 39 -29.76 -12.89 15.23
C GLY A 39 -29.11 -11.50 15.37
N ALA A 40 -28.10 -11.16 14.58
CA ALA A 40 -27.47 -9.84 14.62
C ALA A 40 -28.20 -8.85 13.69
N GLU A 41 -29.28 -8.26 14.19
CA GLU A 41 -30.08 -7.25 13.45
C GLU A 41 -29.33 -5.90 13.42
N PRO A 42 -29.06 -5.31 12.24
CA PRO A 42 -28.42 -3.99 12.15
C PRO A 42 -29.40 -2.88 12.56
N PRO A 43 -28.93 -1.76 13.14
CA PRO A 43 -29.80 -0.62 13.46
C PRO A 43 -30.52 -0.10 12.20
N LYS A 44 -31.82 0.15 12.32
CA LYS A 44 -32.66 0.69 11.23
C LYS A 44 -32.05 1.95 10.58
N VAL A 45 -31.43 2.82 11.38
CA VAL A 45 -30.78 4.04 10.91
C VAL A 45 -29.60 3.71 10.00
N THR A 46 -28.78 2.72 10.34
CA THR A 46 -27.64 2.27 9.55
C THR A 46 -28.09 1.69 8.21
N VAL A 47 -29.20 0.93 8.20
CA VAL A 47 -29.81 0.44 6.95
C VAL A 47 -30.28 1.60 6.09
N TYR A 48 -31.02 2.56 6.67
CA TYR A 48 -31.50 3.75 5.96
C TYR A 48 -30.35 4.55 5.35
N ASP A 49 -29.25 4.66 6.07
CA ASP A 49 -28.07 5.39 5.60
C ASP A 49 -27.44 4.81 4.33
N CYS A 50 -27.57 3.51 4.08
CA CYS A 50 -27.10 2.88 2.83
C CYS A 50 -27.95 3.29 1.61
N PHE A 51 -29.14 3.83 1.79
CA PHE A 51 -30.03 4.29 0.71
C PHE A 51 -30.00 5.80 0.50
N ARG A 52 -29.27 6.54 1.31
CA ARG A 52 -29.28 8.01 1.31
C ARG A 52 -28.13 8.56 0.47
N PRO A 53 -28.39 9.23 -0.67
CA PRO A 53 -27.37 9.96 -1.41
C PRO A 53 -26.70 11.08 -0.58
N GLY A 54 -25.52 11.51 -0.98
CA GLY A 54 -24.72 12.52 -0.28
C GLY A 54 -23.90 11.96 0.89
N ARG A 55 -23.88 10.64 1.06
CA ARG A 55 -23.05 9.99 2.08
C ARG A 55 -21.60 9.92 1.61
N ARG A 56 -20.67 10.17 2.55
CA ARG A 56 -19.24 10.00 2.31
C ARG A 56 -18.78 8.54 2.40
N ARG A 57 -19.62 7.69 3.00
CA ARG A 57 -19.35 6.27 3.22
C ARG A 57 -20.63 5.48 3.44
N VAL A 58 -20.64 4.21 3.02
CA VAL A 58 -21.67 3.21 3.34
C VAL A 58 -21.01 1.95 3.90
N ASP A 59 -21.70 1.22 4.77
CA ASP A 59 -21.19 -0.07 5.24
C ASP A 59 -21.27 -1.10 4.10
N HIS A 60 -20.12 -1.43 3.49
CA HIS A 60 -20.04 -2.34 2.37
C HIS A 60 -20.54 -3.76 2.68
N ARG A 61 -20.36 -4.26 3.94
CA ARG A 61 -20.88 -5.55 4.36
C ARG A 61 -22.39 -5.51 4.40
N LEU A 62 -22.94 -4.44 4.98
CA LEU A 62 -24.36 -4.22 5.06
C LEU A 62 -24.99 -4.04 3.65
N VAL A 63 -24.28 -3.43 2.71
CA VAL A 63 -24.72 -3.33 1.30
C VAL A 63 -24.94 -4.71 0.70
N GLY A 64 -23.98 -5.64 0.87
CA GLY A 64 -24.14 -7.02 0.39
C GLY A 64 -25.33 -7.75 1.02
N ASP A 65 -25.55 -7.57 2.33
CA ASP A 65 -26.70 -8.18 3.01
C ASP A 65 -28.03 -7.57 2.60
N ILE A 66 -28.06 -6.24 2.34
CA ILE A 66 -29.23 -5.55 1.80
C ILE A 66 -29.60 -6.13 0.42
N VAL A 67 -28.62 -6.31 -0.47
CA VAL A 67 -28.84 -6.89 -1.80
C VAL A 67 -29.44 -8.29 -1.71
N ARG A 68 -28.91 -9.17 -0.83
CA ARG A 68 -29.47 -10.52 -0.60
C ARG A 68 -30.92 -10.49 -0.15
N VAL A 69 -31.26 -9.68 0.85
CA VAL A 69 -32.62 -9.64 1.41
C VAL A 69 -33.61 -8.91 0.50
N LEU A 70 -33.13 -8.18 -0.51
CA LEU A 70 -33.92 -7.57 -1.57
C LEU A 70 -34.07 -8.49 -2.80
N GLY A 71 -33.52 -9.72 -2.77
CA GLY A 71 -33.72 -10.73 -3.80
C GLY A 71 -32.55 -10.90 -4.77
N GLY A 72 -31.41 -10.25 -4.54
CA GLY A 72 -30.19 -10.50 -5.28
C GLY A 72 -29.56 -11.84 -4.87
N ASP A 73 -28.90 -12.53 -5.81
CA ASP A 73 -28.16 -13.74 -5.52
C ASP A 73 -26.83 -13.47 -4.80
N ASP A 74 -26.11 -14.52 -4.43
CA ASP A 74 -24.85 -14.40 -3.69
C ASP A 74 -23.75 -13.74 -4.51
N GLU A 75 -23.74 -13.92 -5.83
CA GLU A 75 -22.77 -13.31 -6.74
C GLU A 75 -23.05 -11.80 -6.87
N GLU A 76 -24.29 -11.43 -7.09
CA GLU A 76 -24.71 -10.01 -7.14
C GLU A 76 -24.45 -9.32 -5.80
N ALA A 77 -24.76 -9.95 -4.66
CA ALA A 77 -24.49 -9.42 -3.33
C ALA A 77 -22.99 -9.25 -3.08
N ALA A 78 -22.14 -10.17 -3.57
CA ALA A 78 -20.70 -10.05 -3.50
C ALA A 78 -20.18 -8.90 -4.37
N GLN A 79 -20.69 -8.75 -5.58
CA GLN A 79 -20.35 -7.66 -6.51
C GLN A 79 -20.72 -6.28 -5.95
N TRP A 80 -21.92 -6.12 -5.40
CA TRP A 80 -22.37 -4.86 -4.77
C TRP A 80 -21.58 -4.53 -3.52
N ARG A 81 -21.25 -5.54 -2.70
CA ARG A 81 -20.38 -5.37 -1.52
C ARG A 81 -18.99 -4.90 -1.93
N GLU A 82 -18.41 -5.50 -2.95
CA GLU A 82 -17.10 -5.12 -3.46
C GLU A 82 -17.13 -3.73 -4.08
N THR A 83 -18.17 -3.41 -4.87
CA THR A 83 -18.38 -2.06 -5.40
C THR A 83 -18.48 -1.02 -4.30
N ALA A 84 -19.25 -1.29 -3.24
CA ALA A 84 -19.35 -0.39 -2.09
C ALA A 84 -18.01 -0.22 -1.36
N ARG A 85 -17.21 -1.29 -1.25
CA ARG A 85 -15.87 -1.26 -0.69
C ARG A 85 -14.93 -0.38 -1.51
N LEU A 86 -14.93 -0.55 -2.83
CA LEU A 86 -14.13 0.22 -3.77
C LEU A 86 -14.53 1.72 -3.77
N LEU A 87 -15.82 2.02 -3.80
CA LEU A 87 -16.32 3.39 -3.77
C LEU A 87 -16.04 4.09 -2.44
N ASN A 88 -16.03 3.36 -1.32
CA ASN A 88 -15.55 3.87 -0.03
C ASN A 88 -14.04 4.14 -0.06
N GLY A 89 -13.25 3.29 -0.70
CA GLY A 89 -11.80 3.42 -0.84
C GLY A 89 -11.38 4.53 -1.79
N ALA A 90 -12.11 4.73 -2.87
CA ALA A 90 -11.82 5.77 -3.88
C ALA A 90 -11.91 7.22 -3.33
N ARG A 91 -12.57 7.43 -2.19
CA ARG A 91 -12.64 8.74 -1.51
C ARG A 91 -11.86 8.81 -0.19
N SER A 92 -11.21 7.71 0.20
CA SER A 92 -10.44 7.65 1.45
C SER A 92 -8.96 7.88 1.17
N GLY A 93 -8.56 9.12 1.05
CA GLY A 93 -7.16 9.52 1.25
C GLY A 93 -6.74 9.28 2.71
N VAL A 94 -6.92 8.07 3.24
CA VAL A 94 -6.44 7.71 4.57
C VAL A 94 -4.98 7.39 4.47
N HIS A 95 -4.17 8.36 4.78
CA HIS A 95 -2.75 8.16 4.93
C HIS A 95 -2.48 7.53 6.30
N VAL A 96 -2.19 6.23 6.31
CA VAL A 96 -1.61 5.55 7.47
C VAL A 96 -0.11 5.71 7.37
N GLU A 97 0.46 6.36 8.34
CA GLU A 97 1.90 6.53 8.42
C GLU A 97 2.52 5.28 9.04
N VAL A 98 3.48 4.69 8.33
CA VAL A 98 4.25 3.55 8.80
C VAL A 98 5.73 3.87 8.62
N ALA A 99 6.48 3.79 9.71
CA ALA A 99 7.92 4.06 9.72
C ALA A 99 8.69 2.93 10.42
N LEU A 100 9.75 2.46 9.79
CA LEU A 100 10.74 1.59 10.42
C LEU A 100 11.94 2.44 10.84
N GLY A 101 12.31 2.40 12.11
CA GLY A 101 13.44 3.18 12.60
C GLY A 101 13.79 2.86 14.04
N ILE A 102 14.87 3.49 14.53
CA ILE A 102 15.26 3.44 15.95
C ILE A 102 14.63 4.67 16.62
N ARG A 103 13.83 4.44 17.65
CA ARG A 103 13.33 5.53 18.49
C ARG A 103 14.37 5.93 19.51
N ASP A 104 14.59 7.23 19.68
CA ASP A 104 15.44 7.73 20.75
C ASP A 104 14.60 7.84 22.04
N PRO A 105 14.88 7.02 23.06
CA PRO A 105 14.19 7.09 24.33
C PRO A 105 14.72 8.23 25.23
N ALA A 106 15.71 9.00 24.79
CA ALA A 106 16.37 10.00 25.62
C ALA A 106 15.37 11.01 26.22
N GLY A 107 15.22 10.98 27.52
CA GLY A 107 14.28 11.80 28.29
C GLY A 107 12.86 11.25 28.43
N ALA A 108 12.52 10.12 27.76
CA ALA A 108 11.21 9.49 27.89
C ALA A 108 10.97 8.83 29.27
N GLU A 109 12.03 8.57 30.00
CA GLU A 109 12.01 7.91 31.31
C GLU A 109 11.76 8.89 32.47
N ILE A 110 12.02 10.16 32.26
CA ILE A 110 12.01 11.15 33.34
C ILE A 110 10.63 11.28 33.96
N GLY A 111 10.56 10.97 35.26
CA GLY A 111 9.31 10.97 36.01
C GLY A 111 8.39 9.79 35.75
N ARG A 112 8.82 8.77 34.98
CA ARG A 112 8.04 7.57 34.67
C ARG A 112 8.77 6.26 35.02
N GLU A 113 9.89 6.34 35.74
CA GLU A 113 10.76 5.22 36.07
C GLU A 113 10.01 4.09 36.79
N GLU A 114 9.19 4.46 37.79
CA GLU A 114 8.39 3.49 38.57
C GLU A 114 7.30 2.83 37.70
N LEU A 115 6.63 3.59 36.84
CA LEU A 115 5.62 3.06 35.94
C LEU A 115 6.25 2.11 34.92
N LEU A 116 7.39 2.47 34.32
CA LEU A 116 8.11 1.63 33.36
C LEU A 116 8.51 0.28 33.96
N THR A 117 8.97 0.27 35.23
CA THR A 117 9.36 -0.98 35.91
C THR A 117 8.15 -1.83 36.34
N ALA A 118 6.99 -1.23 36.53
CA ALA A 118 5.77 -1.90 36.95
C ALA A 118 4.95 -2.47 35.77
N LEU A 119 5.33 -2.18 34.51
CA LEU A 119 4.57 -2.65 33.36
C LEU A 119 4.70 -4.14 33.16
N PRO A 120 3.60 -4.84 32.85
CA PRO A 120 3.62 -6.27 32.63
C PRO A 120 4.32 -6.61 31.31
N ASP A 121 4.95 -7.77 31.26
CA ASP A 121 5.43 -8.34 30.01
C ASP A 121 4.27 -9.07 29.29
N ALA A 122 3.98 -8.64 28.06
CA ALA A 122 2.85 -9.15 27.26
C ALA A 122 3.20 -9.15 25.76
N ASP A 123 2.49 -10.00 25.01
CA ASP A 123 2.59 -10.01 23.55
C ASP A 123 1.97 -8.72 22.97
N VAL A 124 0.89 -8.24 23.59
CA VAL A 124 0.20 -7.00 23.23
C VAL A 124 0.00 -6.18 24.51
N LEU A 125 0.71 -5.06 24.59
CA LEU A 125 0.55 -4.10 25.68
C LEU A 125 -0.26 -2.90 25.19
N VAL A 126 -1.45 -2.69 25.77
CA VAL A 126 -2.34 -1.59 25.43
C VAL A 126 -2.23 -0.48 26.46
N LEU A 127 -1.72 0.68 26.06
CA LEU A 127 -1.59 1.89 26.84
C LEU A 127 -2.79 2.81 26.59
N THR A 128 -3.65 2.99 27.57
CA THR A 128 -4.80 3.90 27.51
C THR A 128 -4.59 5.10 28.43
N GLY A 129 -5.36 6.15 28.28
CA GLY A 129 -5.31 7.33 29.16
C GLY A 129 -5.57 8.64 28.45
N LEU A 130 -5.54 9.73 29.19
CA LEU A 130 -5.85 11.07 28.70
C LEU A 130 -4.91 11.52 27.56
N PRO A 131 -5.39 12.40 26.65
CA PRO A 131 -4.52 13.10 25.73
C PRO A 131 -3.41 13.83 26.50
N GLY A 132 -2.17 13.79 25.99
CA GLY A 132 -1.04 14.43 26.68
C GLY A 132 -0.46 13.68 27.88
N ALA A 133 -0.99 12.51 28.29
CA ALA A 133 -0.49 11.70 29.40
C ALA A 133 0.86 11.03 29.12
N GLY A 134 1.39 11.12 27.89
CA GLY A 134 2.70 10.59 27.53
C GLY A 134 2.68 9.13 27.06
N LYS A 135 1.54 8.60 26.58
CA LYS A 135 1.41 7.22 26.07
C LYS A 135 2.42 6.89 24.97
N THR A 136 2.53 7.75 23.95
CA THR A 136 3.48 7.61 22.83
C THR A 136 4.93 7.65 23.31
N THR A 137 5.24 8.53 24.25
CA THR A 137 6.56 8.63 24.86
C THR A 137 6.90 7.35 25.63
N LEU A 138 5.94 6.84 26.41
CA LEU A 138 6.09 5.59 27.15
C LEU A 138 6.25 4.39 26.20
N ALA A 139 5.47 4.33 25.12
CA ALA A 139 5.62 3.31 24.10
C ALA A 139 7.01 3.34 23.44
N SER A 140 7.56 4.54 23.21
CA SER A 140 8.93 4.71 22.68
C SER A 140 10.00 4.23 23.67
N ALA A 141 9.83 4.53 24.97
CA ALA A 141 10.74 4.05 26.02
C ALA A 141 10.74 2.53 26.13
N LEU A 142 9.56 1.90 26.07
CA LEU A 142 9.38 0.44 26.11
C LEU A 142 9.93 -0.29 24.89
N ALA A 143 9.88 0.34 23.74
CA ALA A 143 10.44 -0.21 22.52
C ALA A 143 12.00 -0.20 22.55
N GLY A 144 12.60 0.62 23.38
CA GLY A 144 14.05 0.70 23.60
C GLY A 144 14.81 1.21 22.37
N ARG A 145 16.10 0.78 22.26
CA ARG A 145 16.99 1.15 21.14
C ARG A 145 16.98 0.16 19.97
N SER A 146 16.09 -0.82 19.99
CA SER A 146 15.92 -1.77 18.90
C SER A 146 15.13 -1.15 17.73
N PRO A 147 15.28 -1.64 16.52
CA PRO A 147 14.44 -1.22 15.40
C PRO A 147 12.97 -1.45 15.72
N VAL A 148 12.14 -0.45 15.48
CA VAL A 148 10.71 -0.42 15.79
C VAL A 148 9.93 -0.11 14.53
N LEU A 149 8.89 -0.90 14.26
CA LEU A 149 7.90 -0.56 13.25
C LEU A 149 6.78 0.25 13.90
N THR A 150 6.67 1.52 13.53
CA THR A 150 5.63 2.42 14.05
C THR A 150 4.50 2.56 13.05
N VAL A 151 3.27 2.48 13.53
CA VAL A 151 2.03 2.62 12.73
C VAL A 151 1.12 3.62 13.41
N HIS A 152 0.77 4.72 12.72
CA HIS A 152 -0.18 5.71 13.21
C HIS A 152 -1.56 5.48 12.57
N LEU A 153 -2.52 4.93 13.31
CA LEU A 153 -3.87 4.65 12.80
C LEU A 153 -4.75 5.89 12.72
N ARG A 154 -4.53 6.88 13.59
CA ARG A 154 -5.29 8.14 13.68
C ARG A 154 -6.82 7.93 13.80
N GLU A 155 -7.25 6.86 14.45
CA GLU A 155 -8.67 6.50 14.58
C GLU A 155 -9.45 7.44 15.53
N SER A 156 -8.76 8.29 16.30
CA SER A 156 -9.42 9.36 17.09
C SER A 156 -9.82 10.58 16.24
N ASP A 157 -9.39 10.66 14.97
CA ASP A 157 -9.76 11.73 14.05
C ASP A 157 -11.12 11.42 13.42
N THR A 158 -12.18 12.04 13.92
CA THR A 158 -13.56 11.82 13.46
C THR A 158 -13.84 12.41 12.08
N GLU A 159 -12.97 13.27 11.56
CA GLU A 159 -13.11 13.85 10.22
C GLU A 159 -12.56 12.92 9.13
N ARG A 160 -11.74 11.94 9.50
CA ARG A 160 -11.13 10.97 8.57
C ARG A 160 -11.76 9.58 8.71
N PRO A 161 -12.00 8.87 7.60
CA PRO A 161 -12.41 7.48 7.68
C PRO A 161 -11.24 6.64 8.23
N PRO A 162 -11.52 5.66 9.08
CA PRO A 162 -10.48 4.79 9.61
C PRO A 162 -9.92 3.88 8.51
N ALA A 163 -8.62 3.59 8.59
CA ALA A 163 -7.91 2.78 7.62
C ALA A 163 -8.41 1.32 7.55
N ASP A 164 -8.41 0.73 6.36
CA ASP A 164 -8.66 -0.70 6.20
C ASP A 164 -7.45 -1.50 6.73
N PRO A 165 -7.66 -2.54 7.54
CA PRO A 165 -6.57 -3.39 8.05
C PRO A 165 -5.68 -3.99 6.95
N ILE A 166 -6.23 -4.27 5.77
CA ILE A 166 -5.45 -4.76 4.63
C ILE A 166 -4.45 -3.69 4.18
N ASP A 167 -4.88 -2.45 4.04
CA ASP A 167 -4.02 -1.34 3.62
C ASP A 167 -2.94 -1.05 4.69
N VAL A 168 -3.31 -1.12 5.97
CA VAL A 168 -2.36 -0.96 7.08
C VAL A 168 -1.29 -2.06 7.04
N LEU A 169 -1.68 -3.32 6.95
CA LEU A 169 -0.74 -4.46 6.89
C LEU A 169 0.17 -4.38 5.66
N ARG A 170 -0.37 -3.97 4.51
CA ARG A 170 0.44 -3.77 3.30
C ARG A 170 1.50 -2.69 3.48
N ARG A 171 1.17 -1.58 4.13
CA ARG A 171 2.13 -0.51 4.45
C ARG A 171 3.16 -0.96 5.48
N MET A 172 2.75 -1.69 6.52
CA MET A 172 3.66 -2.29 7.50
C MET A 172 4.68 -3.19 6.81
N LEU A 173 4.22 -4.08 5.95
CA LEU A 173 5.07 -4.99 5.20
C LEU A 173 5.96 -4.25 4.18
N GLY A 174 5.44 -3.23 3.52
CA GLY A 174 6.21 -2.36 2.64
C GLY A 174 7.35 -1.65 3.36
N ALA A 175 7.11 -1.11 4.55
CA ALA A 175 8.15 -0.51 5.41
C ALA A 175 9.21 -1.52 5.87
N LEU A 176 8.85 -2.81 5.99
CA LEU A 176 9.76 -3.91 6.26
C LEU A 176 10.50 -4.41 5.02
N GLY A 177 10.35 -3.76 3.87
CA GLY A 177 10.98 -4.14 2.62
C GLY A 177 10.28 -5.31 1.90
N VAL A 178 9.12 -5.73 2.38
CA VAL A 178 8.31 -6.76 1.71
C VAL A 178 7.54 -6.09 0.58
N ARG A 179 7.86 -6.40 -0.66
CA ARG A 179 7.35 -5.70 -1.83
C ARG A 179 6.28 -6.46 -2.61
N SER A 180 6.18 -7.79 -2.47
CA SER A 180 5.04 -8.57 -2.97
C SER A 180 4.03 -8.79 -1.86
N LEU A 181 2.94 -8.03 -1.91
CA LEU A 181 1.96 -7.99 -0.83
C LEU A 181 0.67 -8.71 -1.27
N PRO A 182 0.31 -9.83 -0.64
CA PRO A 182 -0.95 -10.50 -0.91
C PRO A 182 -2.13 -9.55 -0.61
N TYR A 183 -3.28 -9.82 -1.24
CA TYR A 183 -4.51 -9.06 -0.99
C TYR A 183 -5.38 -9.69 0.11
N GLU A 184 -5.05 -10.88 0.55
CA GLU A 184 -5.82 -11.62 1.56
C GLU A 184 -5.32 -11.32 2.96
N LEU A 185 -6.22 -10.88 3.84
CA LEU A 185 -5.89 -10.58 5.24
C LEU A 185 -5.12 -11.70 5.96
N PRO A 186 -5.49 -13.00 5.84
CA PRO A 186 -4.75 -14.07 6.51
C PRO A 186 -3.29 -14.17 6.07
N ARG A 187 -3.00 -13.90 4.81
CA ARG A 187 -1.64 -13.98 4.26
C ARG A 187 -0.79 -12.77 4.60
N LEU A 188 -1.38 -11.58 4.58
CA LEU A 188 -0.72 -10.38 5.08
C LEU A 188 -0.31 -10.56 6.54
N ARG A 189 -1.18 -11.15 7.35
CA ARG A 189 -0.89 -11.46 8.75
C ARG A 189 0.23 -12.48 8.90
N GLU A 190 0.22 -13.55 8.11
CA GLU A 190 1.29 -14.56 8.13
C GLU A 190 2.62 -13.95 7.65
N GLN A 191 2.60 -13.13 6.62
CA GLN A 191 3.79 -12.43 6.15
C GLN A 191 4.33 -11.46 7.19
N LEU A 192 3.46 -10.72 7.89
CA LEU A 192 3.85 -9.86 9.00
C LEU A 192 4.48 -10.67 10.14
N ARG A 193 3.90 -11.82 10.49
CA ARG A 193 4.45 -12.74 11.51
C ARG A 193 5.88 -13.18 11.20
N ILE A 194 6.19 -13.39 9.93
CA ILE A 194 7.53 -13.80 9.48
C ILE A 194 8.48 -12.58 9.47
N SER A 195 8.05 -11.46 8.89
CA SER A 195 8.91 -10.30 8.64
C SER A 195 9.17 -9.43 9.87
N ALA A 196 8.28 -9.45 10.87
CA ALA A 196 8.38 -8.64 12.07
C ALA A 196 8.75 -9.44 13.34
N ARG A 197 9.19 -10.69 13.22
CA ARG A 197 9.40 -11.62 14.35
C ARG A 197 10.38 -11.09 15.40
N GLU A 198 11.37 -10.31 15.00
CA GLU A 198 12.42 -9.77 15.88
C GLU A 198 12.21 -8.28 16.19
N LEU A 199 11.07 -7.73 15.78
CA LEU A 199 10.76 -6.32 15.92
C LEU A 199 9.68 -6.09 16.98
N THR A 200 9.74 -4.91 17.60
CA THR A 200 8.58 -4.38 18.33
C THR A 200 7.76 -3.51 17.37
N VAL A 201 6.46 -3.78 17.33
CA VAL A 201 5.51 -2.99 16.53
C VAL A 201 4.77 -2.04 17.48
N VAL A 202 4.86 -0.74 17.23
CA VAL A 202 4.12 0.28 17.98
C VAL A 202 2.97 0.77 17.12
N ILE A 203 1.74 0.56 17.61
CA ILE A 203 0.51 1.04 16.95
C ILE A 203 -0.02 2.23 17.76
N GLU A 204 -0.06 3.39 17.14
CA GLU A 204 -0.49 4.62 17.80
C GLU A 204 -1.91 5.02 17.40
N ASP A 205 -2.65 5.54 18.40
CA ASP A 205 -4.00 6.09 18.28
C ASP A 205 -5.03 5.09 17.70
N ALA A 206 -5.04 3.87 18.25
CA ALA A 206 -6.05 2.85 17.97
C ALA A 206 -7.39 3.21 18.61
N GLY A 207 -8.49 3.01 17.90
CA GLY A 207 -9.85 3.35 18.34
C GLY A 207 -10.87 2.23 18.16
N ASP A 208 -10.58 1.22 17.31
CA ASP A 208 -11.50 0.12 17.01
C ASP A 208 -10.85 -1.25 17.32
N PRO A 209 -11.39 -2.01 18.30
CA PRO A 209 -10.84 -3.31 18.66
C PRO A 209 -10.95 -4.36 17.55
N VAL A 210 -11.92 -4.24 16.64
CA VAL A 210 -12.10 -5.18 15.52
C VAL A 210 -10.98 -5.03 14.50
N ARG A 211 -10.64 -3.77 14.16
CA ARG A 211 -9.57 -3.46 13.22
C ARG A 211 -8.21 -3.76 13.83
N LEU A 212 -8.02 -3.37 15.08
CA LEU A 212 -6.80 -3.67 15.80
C LEU A 212 -6.53 -5.19 15.84
N ALA A 213 -7.53 -6.01 16.19
CA ALA A 213 -7.38 -7.46 16.21
C ALA A 213 -6.96 -8.05 14.84
N ALA A 214 -7.35 -7.41 13.74
CA ALA A 214 -6.95 -7.84 12.40
C ALA A 214 -5.45 -7.59 12.12
N LEU A 215 -4.81 -6.64 12.81
CA LEU A 215 -3.40 -6.29 12.65
C LEU A 215 -2.47 -7.13 13.54
N LEU A 216 -2.97 -7.65 14.66
CA LEU A 216 -2.16 -8.33 15.66
C LEU A 216 -1.92 -9.79 15.26
N VAL A 217 -0.69 -10.25 15.31
CA VAL A 217 -0.27 -11.59 14.92
C VAL A 217 0.61 -12.25 15.99
N PRO A 218 0.51 -13.58 16.22
CA PRO A 218 1.34 -14.30 17.19
C PRO A 218 2.84 -14.20 16.85
N GLY A 219 3.67 -14.14 17.90
CA GLY A 219 5.14 -14.13 17.75
C GLY A 219 5.72 -12.78 17.37
N VAL A 220 4.93 -11.71 17.39
CA VAL A 220 5.35 -10.31 17.25
C VAL A 220 4.92 -9.55 18.49
N ARG A 221 5.81 -8.75 19.06
CA ARG A 221 5.50 -7.89 20.19
C ARG A 221 4.83 -6.60 19.75
N PHE A 222 3.69 -6.27 20.34
CA PHE A 222 2.93 -5.06 20.04
C PHE A 222 2.83 -4.14 21.26
N ILE A 223 3.05 -2.84 21.06
CA ILE A 223 2.72 -1.79 22.01
C ILE A 223 1.68 -0.89 21.35
N VAL A 224 0.49 -0.82 21.92
CA VAL A 224 -0.65 -0.10 21.33
C VAL A 224 -0.98 1.11 22.21
N THR A 225 -1.14 2.27 21.62
CA THR A 225 -1.69 3.44 22.32
C THR A 225 -3.11 3.71 21.86
N ALA A 226 -4.00 4.00 22.81
CA ALA A 226 -5.40 4.32 22.55
C ALA A 226 -5.90 5.45 23.45
N ARG A 227 -6.91 6.18 23.00
CA ARG A 227 -7.61 7.21 23.78
C ARG A 227 -8.89 6.70 24.40
N VAL A 228 -9.43 5.62 23.81
CA VAL A 228 -10.66 4.97 24.24
C VAL A 228 -10.35 3.57 24.79
N ASP A 229 -11.27 3.04 25.56
CA ASP A 229 -11.19 1.64 25.96
C ASP A 229 -11.47 0.74 24.74
N LEU A 230 -10.55 -0.20 24.50
CA LEU A 230 -10.65 -1.19 23.41
C LEU A 230 -11.35 -2.47 23.91
N GLY A 231 -12.52 -2.32 24.53
CA GLY A 231 -13.32 -3.43 25.05
C GLY A 231 -13.56 -4.54 24.03
N GLY A 232 -13.50 -5.81 24.46
CA GLY A 232 -13.69 -6.98 23.60
C GLY A 232 -12.48 -7.35 22.70
N LEU A 233 -11.32 -6.71 22.88
CA LEU A 233 -10.11 -7.07 22.14
C LEU A 233 -9.61 -8.48 22.53
N GLU A 234 -9.58 -8.80 23.83
CA GLU A 234 -9.14 -10.10 24.34
C GLU A 234 -10.01 -11.26 23.83
N GLU A 235 -11.32 -11.06 23.80
CA GLU A 235 -12.28 -12.06 23.28
C GLU A 235 -12.00 -12.36 21.81
N ARG A 236 -11.65 -11.34 21.02
CA ARG A 236 -11.34 -11.48 19.59
C ARG A 236 -9.99 -12.13 19.32
N LEU A 237 -9.05 -11.97 20.23
CA LEU A 237 -7.71 -12.55 20.15
C LEU A 237 -7.61 -13.91 20.84
N SER A 238 -8.61 -14.33 21.60
CA SER A 238 -8.65 -15.63 22.27
C SER A 238 -8.24 -16.82 21.38
N PRO A 239 -8.65 -16.90 20.09
CA PRO A 239 -8.21 -17.97 19.20
C PRO A 239 -6.72 -17.94 18.85
N THR A 240 -6.03 -16.82 19.09
CA THR A 240 -4.61 -16.62 18.68
C THR A 240 -3.61 -16.89 19.79
N ALA A 241 -4.08 -17.14 21.02
CA ALA A 241 -3.27 -17.31 22.22
C ALA A 241 -2.34 -16.13 22.56
N LEU A 242 -2.62 -14.91 22.04
CA LEU A 242 -1.89 -13.69 22.37
C LEU A 242 -2.26 -13.23 23.79
N ARG A 243 -1.25 -12.98 24.62
CA ARG A 243 -1.43 -12.40 25.94
C ARG A 243 -1.54 -10.88 25.83
N VAL A 244 -2.75 -10.36 26.10
CA VAL A 244 -3.07 -8.94 26.08
C VAL A 244 -3.09 -8.40 27.50
N GLU A 245 -2.35 -7.32 27.74
CA GLU A 245 -2.37 -6.59 29.00
C GLU A 245 -2.73 -5.14 28.76
N ARG A 246 -3.55 -4.56 29.63
CA ARG A 246 -4.02 -3.19 29.54
C ARG A 246 -3.49 -2.36 30.70
N VAL A 247 -2.94 -1.23 30.40
CA VAL A 247 -2.42 -0.29 31.40
C VAL A 247 -3.01 1.09 31.14
N ILE A 248 -3.66 1.62 32.16
CA ILE A 248 -4.10 3.01 32.15
C ILE A 248 -2.89 3.86 32.55
N VAL A 249 -2.42 4.72 31.66
CA VAL A 249 -1.35 5.68 31.93
C VAL A 249 -1.94 6.86 32.71
N PRO A 250 -1.67 6.96 34.03
CA PRO A 250 -2.24 8.03 34.84
C PRO A 250 -1.51 9.35 34.55
N PRO A 251 -2.10 10.51 34.91
CA PRO A 251 -1.33 11.72 35.07
C PRO A 251 -0.12 11.49 36.00
N MET A 252 0.95 12.22 35.83
CA MET A 252 2.11 12.18 36.76
C MET A 252 1.71 12.58 38.17
N SER A 253 2.27 11.92 39.16
CA SER A 253 2.24 12.41 40.52
C SER A 253 2.94 13.77 40.62
N HIS A 254 2.69 14.53 41.68
CA HIS A 254 3.35 15.82 41.88
C HIS A 254 4.88 15.69 41.87
N ALA A 255 5.44 14.66 42.49
CA ALA A 255 6.85 14.41 42.53
C ALA A 255 7.47 14.09 41.16
N GLU A 256 6.79 13.26 40.35
CA GLU A 256 7.20 12.95 38.99
C GLU A 256 7.16 14.19 38.10
N ALA A 257 6.08 14.95 38.17
CA ALA A 257 5.87 16.18 37.42
C ALA A 257 6.88 17.29 37.79
N GLU A 258 7.22 17.43 39.08
CA GLU A 258 8.28 18.33 39.51
C GLU A 258 9.64 17.95 38.92
N ARG A 259 9.99 16.65 38.92
CA ARG A 259 11.25 16.15 38.34
C ARG A 259 11.29 16.46 36.82
N LEU A 260 10.21 16.19 36.12
CA LEU A 260 10.14 16.50 34.67
C LEU A 260 10.30 18.00 34.42
N LEU A 261 9.56 18.83 35.13
CA LEU A 261 9.60 20.29 34.97
C LEU A 261 10.99 20.86 35.31
N ASP A 262 11.62 20.39 36.37
CA ASP A 262 12.97 20.82 36.75
C ASP A 262 14.01 20.41 35.70
N HIS A 263 13.90 19.21 35.14
CA HIS A 263 14.72 18.75 34.00
C HIS A 263 14.55 19.65 32.77
N LEU A 264 13.30 19.92 32.38
CA LEU A 264 12.99 20.76 31.22
C LEU A 264 13.54 22.20 31.36
N LEU A 265 13.53 22.74 32.58
CA LEU A 265 14.04 24.08 32.85
C LEU A 265 15.55 24.14 32.99
N SER A 266 16.22 23.00 33.27
CA SER A 266 17.67 22.92 33.50
C SER A 266 18.49 22.61 32.25
N ARG A 267 17.89 22.08 31.20
CA ARG A 267 18.57 21.45 30.06
C ARG A 267 19.40 22.38 29.16
N ASP A 268 19.11 23.68 29.10
CA ASP A 268 19.74 24.60 28.14
C ASP A 268 20.52 25.76 28.78
N GLY A 269 21.03 25.58 30.01
CA GLY A 269 21.90 26.58 30.65
C GLY A 269 21.20 27.94 30.88
N ALA A 270 19.86 27.96 30.89
CA ALA A 270 19.10 29.11 31.28
C ALA A 270 19.52 29.51 32.72
N SER A 271 20.29 30.55 32.79
CA SER A 271 20.95 31.04 34.00
C SER A 271 19.92 31.16 35.13
N SER A 272 20.17 30.49 36.22
CA SER A 272 19.35 30.42 37.44
C SER A 272 19.21 31.76 38.16
N THR A 273 19.13 32.87 37.43
CA THR A 273 19.03 34.21 38.02
C THR A 273 17.61 34.59 38.45
N VAL A 274 16.59 33.84 38.07
CA VAL A 274 15.19 34.23 38.32
C VAL A 274 14.64 33.77 39.68
N ILE A 275 15.25 32.77 40.35
CA ILE A 275 14.76 32.33 41.67
C ILE A 275 15.94 31.97 42.58
N ARG A 276 16.35 32.89 43.48
CA ARG A 276 17.43 32.68 44.50
C ARG A 276 16.96 32.03 45.79
N GLY A 277 15.76 31.52 45.92
CA GLY A 277 15.26 30.90 47.14
C GLY A 277 14.79 29.47 46.89
N SER A 278 15.35 28.45 47.54
CA SER A 278 14.97 27.05 47.38
C SER A 278 13.49 26.77 47.69
N ASN A 279 12.92 27.45 48.67
CA ASN A 279 11.54 27.28 49.11
C ASN A 279 10.51 27.96 48.17
N GLU A 280 10.84 29.14 47.64
CA GLU A 280 9.96 29.86 46.70
C GLU A 280 9.91 29.16 45.37
N ARG A 281 11.04 28.64 44.87
CA ARG A 281 11.12 27.84 43.67
C ARG A 281 10.25 26.57 43.78
N ALA A 282 10.40 25.82 44.87
CA ALA A 282 9.61 24.61 45.11
C ALA A 282 8.10 24.88 45.22
N ALA A 283 7.70 25.98 45.87
CA ALA A 283 6.31 26.39 45.98
C ALA A 283 5.74 26.79 44.61
N ALA A 284 6.51 27.50 43.79
CA ALA A 284 6.10 27.92 42.46
C ALA A 284 6.01 26.74 41.49
N LEU A 285 6.97 25.79 41.53
CA LEU A 285 6.91 24.55 40.73
C LEU A 285 5.66 23.71 41.09
N ARG A 286 5.34 23.55 42.37
CA ARG A 286 4.13 22.86 42.82
C ARG A 286 2.83 23.48 42.25
N ARG A 287 2.77 24.83 42.24
CA ARG A 287 1.60 25.51 41.65
C ARG A 287 1.47 25.23 40.16
N ILE A 288 2.57 25.28 39.38
CA ILE A 288 2.57 24.97 37.94
C ILE A 288 2.18 23.52 37.70
N VAL A 289 2.72 22.57 38.48
CA VAL A 289 2.34 21.16 38.41
C VAL A 289 0.86 20.98 38.70
N THR A 290 0.32 21.71 39.66
CA THR A 290 -1.12 21.67 39.97
C THR A 290 -1.96 22.19 38.79
N VAL A 291 -1.51 23.27 38.16
CA VAL A 291 -2.14 23.84 36.97
C VAL A 291 -2.08 22.85 35.80
N ALA A 292 -0.94 22.23 35.54
CA ALA A 292 -0.76 21.22 34.49
C ALA A 292 -1.55 19.93 34.76
N GLY A 293 -2.04 19.73 35.98
CA GLY A 293 -2.78 18.50 36.35
C GLY A 293 -1.97 17.22 36.22
N GLY A 294 -0.66 17.32 36.24
CA GLY A 294 0.27 16.19 36.06
C GLY A 294 0.36 15.67 34.61
N LEU A 295 -0.11 16.41 33.63
CA LEU A 295 0.02 16.00 32.23
C LEU A 295 1.37 16.41 31.64
N PRO A 296 2.20 15.45 31.17
CA PRO A 296 3.54 15.76 30.64
C PRO A 296 3.53 16.80 29.51
N LEU A 297 2.57 16.75 28.60
CA LEU A 297 2.47 17.73 27.51
C LEU A 297 2.28 19.15 28.01
N ASP A 298 1.42 19.34 29.01
CA ASP A 298 1.16 20.65 29.59
C ASP A 298 2.41 21.18 30.31
N LEU A 299 3.14 20.28 31.00
CA LEU A 299 4.41 20.64 31.64
C LEU A 299 5.48 21.09 30.65
N VAL A 300 5.62 20.36 29.52
CA VAL A 300 6.57 20.70 28.46
C VAL A 300 6.24 22.07 27.85
N MET A 301 4.97 22.32 27.57
CA MET A 301 4.52 23.60 27.01
C MET A 301 4.69 24.76 27.99
N LEU A 302 4.34 24.57 29.26
CA LEU A 302 4.54 25.55 30.29
C LEU A 302 6.02 25.88 30.53
N ALA A 303 6.88 24.85 30.47
CA ALA A 303 8.34 25.04 30.52
C ALA A 303 8.86 25.90 29.36
N GLY A 304 8.31 25.71 28.15
CA GLY A 304 8.62 26.53 26.98
C GLY A 304 8.23 28.01 27.21
N ILE A 305 7.01 28.25 27.70
CA ILE A 305 6.52 29.62 28.02
C ILE A 305 7.38 30.29 29.08
N ILE A 306 7.75 29.56 30.13
CA ILE A 306 8.57 30.08 31.22
C ILE A 306 9.95 30.58 30.73
N ARG A 307 10.57 29.76 29.84
CA ARG A 307 11.89 30.09 29.30
C ARG A 307 11.94 31.36 28.48
N GLU A 308 10.82 31.67 27.83
CA GLU A 308 10.76 32.85 26.97
C GLU A 308 10.43 34.15 27.64
N HIS A 309 9.77 34.07 28.78
CA HIS A 309 9.33 35.26 29.51
C HIS A 309 10.17 35.45 30.77
N GLU A 310 11.41 35.92 30.61
CA GLU A 310 12.34 36.20 31.76
C GLU A 310 11.76 37.13 32.83
N GLY A 311 10.68 37.86 32.51
CA GLY A 311 10.01 38.78 33.42
C GLY A 311 8.74 38.24 34.11
N TRP A 312 8.30 37.01 33.80
CA TRP A 312 7.10 36.44 34.44
C TRP A 312 7.48 35.58 35.63
N SER A 313 6.88 35.89 36.79
CA SER A 313 7.03 34.99 37.94
C SER A 313 6.18 33.70 37.69
N PHE A 314 6.64 32.57 38.23
CA PHE A 314 5.87 31.34 38.23
C PHE A 314 4.47 31.52 38.87
N ALA A 315 4.34 32.46 39.86
CA ALA A 315 3.10 32.80 40.51
C ALA A 315 2.11 33.46 39.54
N ASP A 316 2.60 34.34 38.66
CA ASP A 316 1.77 35.01 37.65
C ASP A 316 1.21 34.02 36.61
N LEU A 317 2.05 33.07 36.20
CA LEU A 317 1.64 31.98 35.29
C LEU A 317 0.59 31.10 35.96
N ALA A 318 0.84 30.61 37.17
CA ALA A 318 -0.10 29.75 37.87
C ALA A 318 -1.46 30.44 38.05
N SER A 319 -1.46 31.73 38.45
CA SER A 319 -2.67 32.51 38.66
C SER A 319 -3.53 32.70 37.41
N ARG A 320 -2.89 32.78 36.22
CA ARG A 320 -3.61 32.92 34.95
C ARG A 320 -4.40 31.66 34.57
N PHE A 321 -3.96 30.49 35.01
CA PHE A 321 -4.56 29.19 34.62
C PHE A 321 -5.35 28.50 35.76
N GLU A 322 -5.31 29.01 36.98
CA GLU A 322 -5.98 28.43 38.16
C GLU A 322 -7.52 28.39 38.06
N HIS A 323 -8.11 29.29 37.26
CA HIS A 323 -9.57 29.49 37.20
C HIS A 323 -10.25 28.76 36.05
N GLU A 324 -9.49 28.02 35.20
CA GLU A 324 -10.05 27.32 34.07
C GLU A 324 -10.48 25.86 34.40
N PRO A 325 -11.60 25.34 33.82
CA PRO A 325 -12.02 23.95 34.02
C PRO A 325 -10.96 22.94 33.52
N ARG A 326 -10.85 21.81 34.20
CA ARG A 326 -9.81 20.78 33.88
C ARG A 326 -9.86 20.25 32.48
N ASP A 327 -11.04 20.15 31.89
CA ASP A 327 -11.29 19.57 30.56
C ASP A 327 -10.89 20.51 29.40
N VAL A 328 -10.62 21.78 29.71
CA VAL A 328 -10.36 22.87 28.73
C VAL A 328 -8.93 23.44 28.87
N ARG A 329 -8.14 22.98 29.85
CA ARG A 329 -6.86 23.64 30.25
C ARG A 329 -5.78 23.63 29.19
N ILE A 330 -5.73 22.63 28.32
CA ILE A 330 -4.73 22.55 27.23
C ILE A 330 -4.88 23.72 26.25
N ARG A 331 -6.11 24.14 25.96
CA ARG A 331 -6.41 25.23 25.03
C ARG A 331 -5.89 26.59 25.53
N PRO A 332 -6.14 27.03 26.77
CA PRO A 332 -5.56 28.26 27.32
C PRO A 332 -4.03 28.27 27.32
N VAL A 333 -3.39 27.14 27.60
CA VAL A 333 -1.93 27.01 27.53
C VAL A 333 -1.44 27.21 26.10
N LEU A 334 -2.08 26.57 25.12
CA LEU A 334 -1.79 26.78 23.68
C LEU A 334 -2.05 28.22 23.24
N GLU A 335 -3.15 28.80 23.67
CA GLU A 335 -3.48 30.20 23.38
C GLU A 335 -2.43 31.16 23.98
N ALA A 336 -1.96 30.91 25.19
CA ALA A 336 -0.91 31.69 25.80
C ALA A 336 0.42 31.51 25.07
N ALA A 337 0.80 30.26 24.80
CA ALA A 337 2.03 29.94 24.06
C ALA A 337 2.04 30.58 22.66
N THR A 338 0.91 30.54 21.95
CA THR A 338 0.85 31.08 20.59
C THR A 338 0.55 32.57 20.50
N ARG A 339 -0.01 33.19 21.56
CA ARG A 339 -0.28 34.64 21.63
C ARG A 339 1.00 35.44 21.69
N SER A 340 2.04 34.88 22.27
CA SER A 340 3.37 35.49 22.40
C SER A 340 4.29 35.25 21.22
N LEU A 341 3.86 34.39 20.22
CA LEU A 341 4.67 34.15 19.06
C LEU A 341 4.81 35.39 18.18
N PRO A 342 6.03 35.73 17.71
CA PRO A 342 6.21 36.62 16.59
C PRO A 342 5.37 36.18 15.37
N THR A 343 4.95 37.12 14.55
CA THR A 343 4.03 36.89 13.44
C THR A 343 4.54 35.77 12.52
N GLY A 344 5.85 35.74 12.17
CA GLY A 344 6.45 34.70 11.32
C GLY A 344 6.31 33.29 11.90
N GLU A 345 6.57 33.11 13.19
CA GLU A 345 6.45 31.83 13.88
C GLU A 345 4.99 31.39 13.97
N ALA A 346 4.07 32.31 14.33
CA ALA A 346 2.64 32.00 14.37
C ALA A 346 2.10 31.63 12.98
N ASP A 347 2.58 32.32 11.95
CA ASP A 347 2.23 32.03 10.55
C ASP A 347 2.75 30.69 10.10
N LEU A 348 3.99 30.36 10.39
CA LEU A 348 4.59 29.08 10.00
C LEU A 348 3.90 27.89 10.68
N LEU A 349 3.59 28.02 11.98
CA LEU A 349 2.85 27.00 12.71
C LEU A 349 1.45 26.75 12.12
N ALA A 350 0.72 27.84 11.83
CA ALA A 350 -0.59 27.77 11.22
C ALA A 350 -0.56 27.21 9.77
N ASN A 351 0.50 27.51 9.02
CA ASN A 351 0.73 27.02 7.68
C ASN A 351 1.08 25.52 7.65
N ALA A 352 1.98 25.08 8.54
CA ALA A 352 2.33 23.69 8.66
C ALA A 352 1.09 22.81 8.93
N ALA A 353 0.16 23.29 9.74
CA ALA A 353 -1.10 22.62 10.03
C ALA A 353 -2.11 22.58 8.85
N LEU A 354 -1.85 23.25 7.74
CA LEU A 354 -2.62 23.12 6.50
C LEU A 354 -2.27 21.85 5.73
N LEU A 355 -1.05 21.36 5.90
CA LEU A 355 -0.55 20.20 5.14
C LEU A 355 -0.90 18.91 5.87
N ASP A 356 -0.16 18.56 6.92
CA ASP A 356 -0.44 17.44 7.82
C ASP A 356 0.32 17.60 9.13
N ARG A 357 0.15 16.66 10.05
CA ARG A 357 0.86 16.59 11.34
C ARG A 357 2.37 16.37 11.19
N GLU A 358 2.76 15.77 10.10
CA GLU A 358 4.16 15.48 9.78
C GLU A 358 4.44 15.79 8.32
N VAL A 359 5.44 16.62 8.06
CA VAL A 359 5.84 17.10 6.74
C VAL A 359 7.35 17.16 6.65
N GLU A 360 7.92 16.93 5.49
CA GLU A 360 9.36 17.10 5.26
C GLU A 360 9.78 18.56 5.48
N GLU A 361 10.87 18.74 6.21
CA GLU A 361 11.34 20.04 6.70
C GLU A 361 11.67 21.01 5.55
N GLY A 362 12.32 20.53 4.51
CA GLY A 362 12.74 21.35 3.36
C GLY A 362 11.55 21.91 2.57
N VAL A 363 10.47 21.15 2.45
CA VAL A 363 9.21 21.60 1.81
C VAL A 363 8.59 22.74 2.63
N LEU A 364 8.53 22.57 3.96
CA LEU A 364 7.96 23.58 4.84
C LEU A 364 8.80 24.88 4.85
N ILE A 365 10.14 24.75 4.86
CA ILE A 365 11.06 25.88 4.79
C ILE A 365 10.93 26.62 3.45
N ALA A 366 10.92 25.90 2.33
CA ALA A 366 10.82 26.49 1.01
C ALA A 366 9.50 27.26 0.82
N ALA A 367 8.38 26.66 1.25
CA ALA A 367 7.07 27.29 1.18
C ALA A 367 6.87 28.45 2.18
N GLY A 368 7.52 28.39 3.33
CA GLY A 368 7.42 29.39 4.39
C GLY A 368 8.28 30.65 4.16
N GLY A 369 9.14 30.62 3.15
CA GLY A 369 9.97 31.77 2.73
C GLY A 369 11.26 31.95 3.56
N PRO A 370 12.01 33.06 3.36
CA PRO A 370 13.40 33.19 3.82
C PRO A 370 13.62 33.11 5.33
N ALA A 371 12.59 33.38 6.13
CA ALA A 371 12.67 33.33 7.59
C ALA A 371 12.27 31.97 8.17
N ALA A 372 11.65 31.08 7.35
CA ALA A 372 11.00 29.86 7.84
C ALA A 372 11.93 28.92 8.60
N ALA A 373 13.18 28.75 8.15
CA ALA A 373 14.15 27.90 8.83
C ALA A 373 14.42 28.37 10.28
N ARG A 374 14.62 29.69 10.46
CA ARG A 374 14.81 30.30 11.77
C ARG A 374 13.55 30.18 12.63
N ASP A 375 12.39 30.46 12.04
CA ASP A 375 11.12 30.47 12.76
C ASP A 375 10.73 29.02 13.16
N LEU A 376 11.03 28.04 12.31
CA LEU A 376 10.87 26.62 12.62
C LEU A 376 11.76 26.17 13.79
N HIS A 377 13.03 26.59 13.80
CA HIS A 377 13.94 26.26 14.90
C HIS A 377 13.45 26.86 16.22
N ARG A 378 12.86 28.05 16.20
CA ARG A 378 12.26 28.69 17.39
C ARG A 378 10.98 27.94 17.83
N LEU A 379 10.12 27.51 16.90
CA LEU A 379 8.97 26.67 17.23
C LEU A 379 9.39 25.34 17.87
N TYR A 380 10.50 24.76 17.38
CA TYR A 380 11.09 23.57 18.01
C TYR A 380 11.59 23.87 19.44
N ALA A 381 12.33 24.96 19.64
CA ALA A 381 12.80 25.36 20.98
C ALA A 381 11.64 25.61 21.97
N ARG A 382 10.47 25.98 21.47
CA ARG A 382 9.22 26.17 22.24
C ARG A 382 8.40 24.87 22.40
N HIS A 383 8.88 23.74 21.92
CA HIS A 383 8.18 22.45 21.94
C HIS A 383 6.79 22.45 21.25
N LEU A 384 6.54 23.38 20.34
CA LEU A 384 5.33 23.42 19.52
C LEU A 384 5.42 22.48 18.32
N VAL A 385 6.65 22.16 17.88
CA VAL A 385 6.95 21.16 16.86
C VAL A 385 8.12 20.28 17.32
N GLU A 386 8.20 19.08 16.78
CA GLU A 386 9.33 18.17 16.91
C GLU A 386 10.06 18.12 15.56
N LEU A 387 11.39 18.11 15.60
CA LEU A 387 12.23 17.88 14.41
C LEU A 387 12.87 16.51 14.54
N ARG A 388 12.54 15.59 13.61
CA ARG A 388 13.06 14.21 13.60
C ARG A 388 13.40 13.81 12.17
N GLN A 389 14.66 13.44 11.93
CA GLN A 389 15.12 12.89 10.65
C GLN A 389 14.72 13.72 9.42
N GLY A 390 14.82 15.05 9.52
CA GLY A 390 14.44 15.97 8.44
C GLY A 390 12.93 16.18 8.28
N ARG A 391 12.13 15.79 9.27
CA ARG A 391 10.67 15.99 9.28
C ARG A 391 10.23 16.85 10.46
N VAL A 392 9.24 17.67 10.21
CA VAL A 392 8.54 18.51 11.19
C VAL A 392 7.27 17.79 11.61
N ARG A 393 7.16 17.48 12.90
CA ARG A 393 5.98 16.83 13.47
C ARG A 393 5.30 17.71 14.49
N MET A 394 3.99 17.78 14.47
CA MET A 394 3.16 18.42 15.48
C MET A 394 2.43 17.38 16.33
N HIS A 395 2.40 17.59 17.64
CA HIS A 395 1.51 16.83 18.52
C HIS A 395 0.05 17.09 18.13
N ASP A 396 -0.81 16.08 18.22
CA ASP A 396 -2.23 16.14 17.80
C ASP A 396 -2.97 17.37 18.31
N THR A 397 -2.74 17.72 19.56
CA THR A 397 -3.40 18.85 20.21
C THR A 397 -2.92 20.19 19.62
N VAL A 398 -1.60 20.30 19.37
CA VAL A 398 -1.01 21.49 18.73
C VAL A 398 -1.50 21.60 17.29
N PHE A 399 -1.51 20.49 16.55
CA PHE A 399 -2.00 20.44 15.19
C PHE A 399 -3.46 20.89 15.09
N SER A 400 -4.35 20.31 15.90
CA SER A 400 -5.78 20.65 15.89
C SER A 400 -6.02 22.13 16.20
N PHE A 401 -5.28 22.66 17.18
CA PHE A 401 -5.34 24.07 17.55
C PHE A 401 -4.80 24.98 16.44
N ALA A 402 -3.64 24.65 15.85
CA ALA A 402 -3.04 25.42 14.76
C ALA A 402 -3.91 25.41 13.49
N ALA A 403 -4.51 24.26 13.17
CA ALA A 403 -5.43 24.11 12.04
C ALA A 403 -6.70 24.94 12.23
N GLU A 404 -7.31 24.94 13.41
CA GLU A 404 -8.47 25.78 13.73
C GLU A 404 -8.11 27.28 13.62
N ARG A 405 -6.95 27.66 14.16
CA ARG A 405 -6.45 29.04 14.08
C ARG A 405 -6.17 29.47 12.65
N SER A 406 -5.59 28.59 11.84
CA SER A 406 -5.36 28.83 10.40
C SER A 406 -6.68 29.09 9.68
N ARG A 407 -7.71 28.27 9.92
CA ARG A 407 -9.04 28.42 9.32
C ARG A 407 -9.77 29.68 9.74
N SER A 408 -9.70 30.06 11.02
CA SER A 408 -10.45 31.17 11.61
C SER A 408 -9.82 32.54 11.42
N LEU A 409 -8.48 32.66 11.45
CA LEU A 409 -7.78 33.92 11.49
C LEU A 409 -7.06 34.28 10.18
N ARG A 410 -6.88 33.35 9.24
CA ARG A 410 -6.14 33.64 8.01
C ARG A 410 -7.05 33.69 6.79
N PRO A 411 -6.83 34.67 5.90
CA PRO A 411 -7.55 34.74 4.63
C PRO A 411 -7.34 33.45 3.79
N SER A 412 -8.37 33.03 3.08
CA SER A 412 -8.31 31.85 2.20
C SER A 412 -7.24 31.99 1.10
N SER A 413 -7.00 33.21 0.61
CA SER A 413 -5.96 33.51 -0.37
C SER A 413 -4.55 33.18 0.17
N VAL A 414 -4.25 33.61 1.40
CA VAL A 414 -2.94 33.38 2.02
C VAL A 414 -2.70 31.88 2.24
N ARG A 415 -3.73 31.16 2.69
CA ARG A 415 -3.64 29.70 2.85
C ARG A 415 -3.41 29.00 1.51
N ARG A 416 -4.14 29.44 0.49
CA ARG A 416 -4.03 28.91 -0.88
C ARG A 416 -2.65 29.15 -1.47
N ASP A 417 -2.08 30.34 -1.27
CA ASP A 417 -0.73 30.70 -1.77
C ASP A 417 0.33 29.81 -1.11
N PHE A 418 0.27 29.63 0.21
CA PHE A 418 1.19 28.73 0.92
C PHE A 418 1.10 27.27 0.43
N VAL A 419 -0.10 26.77 0.20
CA VAL A 419 -0.27 25.40 -0.33
C VAL A 419 0.27 25.29 -1.75
N ARG A 420 0.10 26.33 -2.58
CA ARG A 420 0.70 26.39 -3.93
C ARG A 420 2.22 26.37 -3.88
N ASP A 421 2.79 27.17 -2.98
CA ASP A 421 4.24 27.23 -2.79
C ASP A 421 4.78 25.89 -2.27
N SER A 422 4.03 25.19 -1.39
CA SER A 422 4.36 23.83 -0.94
C SER A 422 4.36 22.82 -2.08
N ALA A 423 3.37 22.89 -2.99
CA ALA A 423 3.33 22.02 -4.17
C ALA A 423 4.52 22.30 -5.12
N SER A 424 4.86 23.57 -5.29
CA SER A 424 6.03 23.97 -6.07
C SER A 424 7.34 23.49 -5.43
N ALA A 425 7.47 23.58 -4.11
CA ALA A 425 8.62 23.08 -3.38
C ALA A 425 8.78 21.56 -3.53
N VAL A 426 7.69 20.80 -3.44
CA VAL A 426 7.71 19.33 -3.67
C VAL A 426 8.22 19.03 -5.09
N LEU A 427 7.73 19.72 -6.11
CA LEU A 427 8.17 19.50 -7.49
C LEU A 427 9.66 19.80 -7.68
N VAL A 428 10.16 20.89 -7.09
CA VAL A 428 11.61 21.23 -7.12
C VAL A 428 12.43 20.13 -6.40
N ARG A 429 11.97 19.66 -5.25
CA ARG A 429 12.65 18.55 -4.53
C ARG A 429 12.70 17.27 -5.34
N MET A 430 11.68 16.98 -6.15
CA MET A 430 11.69 15.83 -7.06
C MET A 430 12.68 16.00 -8.22
N GLU A 431 12.93 17.23 -8.67
CA GLU A 431 13.94 17.50 -9.69
C GLU A 431 15.37 17.36 -9.14
N GLU A 432 15.59 17.80 -7.88
CA GLU A 432 16.87 17.69 -7.18
C GLU A 432 17.21 16.25 -6.76
N ASP A 433 16.20 15.48 -6.40
CA ASP A 433 16.31 14.11 -5.89
C ASP A 433 15.27 13.21 -6.57
N PRO A 434 15.72 12.39 -7.53
CA PRO A 434 14.84 11.52 -8.30
C PRO A 434 14.01 10.53 -7.48
N ASP A 435 14.40 10.21 -6.25
CA ASP A 435 13.68 9.28 -5.38
C ASP A 435 12.86 9.97 -4.27
N PHE A 436 12.84 11.31 -4.26
CA PHE A 436 12.14 12.09 -3.25
C PHE A 436 10.68 11.66 -3.09
N ALA A 437 9.94 11.53 -4.20
CA ALA A 437 8.53 11.18 -4.16
C ALA A 437 8.26 9.82 -3.50
N ALA A 438 9.17 8.86 -3.64
CA ALA A 438 9.02 7.54 -3.02
C ALA A 438 9.35 7.58 -1.52
N ARG A 439 10.42 8.30 -1.14
CA ARG A 439 10.81 8.42 0.26
C ARG A 439 9.84 9.28 1.07
N GLU A 440 9.35 10.33 0.46
CA GLU A 440 8.49 11.34 1.09
C GLU A 440 7.05 11.30 0.56
N VAL A 441 6.58 10.10 0.20
CA VAL A 441 5.22 9.92 -0.36
C VAL A 441 4.13 10.47 0.56
N GLY A 442 4.33 10.42 1.88
CA GLY A 442 3.43 11.04 2.86
C GLY A 442 3.32 12.54 2.70
N THR A 443 4.46 13.24 2.57
CA THR A 443 4.51 14.68 2.32
C THR A 443 3.86 15.04 0.98
N VAL A 444 4.13 14.26 -0.08
CA VAL A 444 3.52 14.48 -1.40
C VAL A 444 2.00 14.35 -1.35
N LEU A 445 1.48 13.30 -0.71
CA LEU A 445 0.04 13.09 -0.52
C LEU A 445 -0.61 14.17 0.35
N ALA A 446 0.06 14.61 1.42
CA ALA A 446 -0.41 15.68 2.29
C ALA A 446 -0.56 17.00 1.52
N VAL A 447 0.47 17.38 0.75
CA VAL A 447 0.46 18.58 -0.08
C VAL A 447 -0.60 18.49 -1.19
N ALA A 448 -0.72 17.34 -1.87
CA ALA A 448 -1.74 17.13 -2.89
C ALA A 448 -3.16 17.19 -2.31
N SER A 449 -3.40 16.64 -1.11
CA SER A 449 -4.68 16.73 -0.42
C SER A 449 -5.03 18.16 -0.05
N ALA A 450 -4.07 18.90 0.53
CA ALA A 450 -4.26 20.32 0.84
C ALA A 450 -4.50 21.15 -0.43
N ALA A 451 -3.77 20.88 -1.52
CA ALA A 451 -3.96 21.55 -2.81
C ALA A 451 -5.39 21.31 -3.35
N ARG A 452 -5.88 20.07 -3.23
CA ARG A 452 -7.27 19.74 -3.61
C ARG A 452 -8.31 20.48 -2.79
N GLU A 453 -8.14 20.55 -1.46
CA GLU A 453 -9.05 21.28 -0.56
C GLU A 453 -9.09 22.78 -0.86
N HIS A 454 -7.98 23.35 -1.38
CA HIS A 454 -7.87 24.75 -1.72
C HIS A 454 -8.14 25.07 -3.19
N GLY A 455 -8.66 24.11 -3.98
CA GLY A 455 -9.01 24.29 -5.39
C GLY A 455 -7.80 24.56 -6.29
N LEU A 456 -6.65 23.98 -6.01
CA LEU A 456 -5.41 24.04 -6.78
C LEU A 456 -5.28 22.81 -7.67
N ASP A 457 -6.25 22.59 -8.54
CA ASP A 457 -6.36 21.37 -9.33
C ASP A 457 -5.15 21.12 -10.23
N SER A 458 -4.58 22.19 -10.84
CA SER A 458 -3.41 22.07 -11.72
C SER A 458 -2.16 21.63 -10.95
N GLU A 459 -2.00 22.04 -9.71
CA GLU A 459 -0.92 21.62 -8.82
C GLU A 459 -1.05 20.15 -8.45
N VAL A 460 -2.27 19.68 -8.16
CA VAL A 460 -2.54 18.26 -7.88
C VAL A 460 -2.23 17.40 -9.10
N GLU A 461 -2.65 17.80 -10.30
CA GLU A 461 -2.35 17.13 -11.56
C GLU A 461 -0.84 17.03 -11.80
N ARG A 462 -0.11 18.14 -11.61
CA ARG A 462 1.36 18.17 -11.78
C ARG A 462 2.05 17.23 -10.78
N LEU A 463 1.64 17.23 -9.51
CA LEU A 463 2.17 16.34 -8.49
C LEU A 463 1.93 14.88 -8.85
N ALA A 464 0.72 14.52 -9.28
CA ALA A 464 0.38 13.15 -9.66
C ALA A 464 1.21 12.68 -10.86
N ILE A 465 1.30 13.49 -11.93
CA ILE A 465 2.06 13.15 -13.14
C ILE A 465 3.55 13.05 -12.84
N ALA A 466 4.13 14.00 -12.11
CA ALA A 466 5.55 14.01 -11.79
C ALA A 466 5.97 12.85 -10.86
N SER A 467 5.11 12.46 -9.92
CA SER A 467 5.39 11.37 -8.98
C SER A 467 5.25 9.98 -9.61
N HIS A 468 4.40 9.82 -10.62
CA HIS A 468 4.04 8.52 -11.18
C HIS A 468 5.23 7.66 -11.63
N PRO A 469 6.23 8.17 -12.37
CA PRO A 469 7.38 7.37 -12.80
C PRO A 469 8.20 6.83 -11.63
N VAL A 470 8.37 7.66 -10.59
CA VAL A 470 9.13 7.29 -9.39
C VAL A 470 8.36 6.26 -8.57
N LEU A 471 7.09 6.52 -8.28
CA LEU A 471 6.24 5.61 -7.52
C LEU A 471 6.07 4.27 -8.23
N SER A 472 6.00 4.28 -9.58
CA SER A 472 5.97 3.06 -10.41
C SER A 472 7.25 2.25 -10.27
N ARG A 473 8.43 2.90 -10.34
CA ARG A 473 9.72 2.25 -10.16
C ARG A 473 9.86 1.59 -8.79
N TRP A 474 9.30 2.21 -7.75
CA TRP A 474 9.28 1.67 -6.39
C TRP A 474 8.04 0.80 -6.09
N SER A 475 7.20 0.51 -7.09
CA SER A 475 5.96 -0.29 -6.96
C SER A 475 4.98 0.23 -5.91
N LEU A 476 4.98 1.53 -5.67
CA LEU A 476 4.05 2.23 -4.77
C LEU A 476 2.73 2.53 -5.50
N TRP A 477 2.08 1.47 -6.01
CA TRP A 477 0.91 1.57 -6.87
C TRP A 477 -0.31 2.16 -6.16
N SER A 478 -0.50 1.81 -4.89
CA SER A 478 -1.61 2.34 -4.08
C SER A 478 -1.49 3.84 -3.83
N GLU A 479 -0.28 4.31 -3.54
CA GLU A 479 0.03 5.71 -3.31
C GLU A 479 -0.06 6.52 -4.61
N SER A 480 0.45 5.97 -5.70
CA SER A 480 0.31 6.56 -7.03
C SER A 480 -1.17 6.67 -7.43
N LEU A 481 -1.96 5.62 -7.18
CA LEU A 481 -3.41 5.66 -7.42
C LEU A 481 -4.10 6.74 -6.59
N GLN A 482 -3.76 6.88 -5.30
CA GLN A 482 -4.31 7.94 -4.44
C GLN A 482 -4.02 9.34 -4.98
N LEU A 483 -2.80 9.59 -5.48
CA LEU A 483 -2.46 10.89 -6.09
C LEU A 483 -3.27 11.16 -7.36
N HIS A 484 -3.45 10.15 -8.20
CA HIS A 484 -4.25 10.27 -9.41
C HIS A 484 -5.74 10.43 -9.10
N ASP A 485 -6.27 9.76 -8.07
CA ASP A 485 -7.65 9.94 -7.61
C ASP A 485 -7.89 11.35 -7.05
N LEU A 486 -6.89 11.92 -6.34
CA LEU A 486 -6.94 13.32 -5.91
C LEU A 486 -6.94 14.30 -7.11
N ALA A 487 -6.20 13.96 -8.17
CA ALA A 487 -6.12 14.77 -9.39
C ALA A 487 -7.36 14.62 -10.28
N ALA A 488 -8.08 13.49 -10.21
CA ALA A 488 -9.28 13.27 -11.01
C ALA A 488 -10.40 14.24 -10.63
N ARG A 489 -10.98 14.91 -11.63
CA ARG A 489 -12.08 15.88 -11.44
C ARG A 489 -13.43 15.17 -11.56
N GLY A 490 -14.22 15.18 -10.50
CA GLY A 490 -15.65 14.85 -10.50
C GLY A 490 -16.00 13.46 -11.08
N ASP A 491 -17.17 13.34 -11.69
CA ASP A 491 -17.75 12.07 -12.18
C ASP A 491 -17.14 11.54 -13.49
N GLY A 492 -15.91 11.94 -13.82
CA GLY A 492 -15.16 11.43 -14.99
C GLY A 492 -15.66 11.95 -16.34
N LEU A 493 -16.35 13.08 -16.40
CA LEU A 493 -16.70 13.78 -17.64
C LEU A 493 -15.56 14.68 -18.12
N ASP A 494 -14.75 15.22 -17.21
CA ASP A 494 -13.56 16.03 -17.52
C ASP A 494 -12.27 15.23 -17.26
N LEU A 495 -12.11 14.13 -17.98
CA LEU A 495 -10.90 13.31 -17.88
C LEU A 495 -9.70 14.06 -18.49
N VAL A 496 -8.71 14.39 -17.67
CA VAL A 496 -7.38 14.72 -18.16
C VAL A 496 -6.72 13.41 -18.60
N PRO A 497 -6.37 13.23 -19.89
CA PRO A 497 -5.91 11.93 -20.40
C PRO A 497 -4.74 11.34 -19.62
N ASP A 498 -3.76 12.14 -19.22
CA ASP A 498 -2.59 11.68 -18.50
C ASP A 498 -2.91 11.19 -17.08
N ILE A 499 -3.83 11.85 -16.38
CA ILE A 499 -4.31 11.40 -15.07
C ILE A 499 -5.07 10.08 -15.20
N ALA A 500 -5.97 9.99 -16.17
CA ALA A 500 -6.74 8.76 -16.36
C ALA A 500 -5.88 7.58 -16.83
N LEU A 501 -4.84 7.83 -17.64
CA LEU A 501 -3.83 6.83 -17.98
C LEU A 501 -3.04 6.37 -16.75
N GLY A 502 -2.69 7.27 -15.84
CA GLY A 502 -2.06 6.91 -14.55
C GLY A 502 -2.97 6.03 -13.69
N VAL A 503 -4.26 6.39 -13.54
CA VAL A 503 -5.24 5.55 -12.83
C VAL A 503 -5.32 4.16 -13.47
N ALA A 504 -5.46 4.08 -14.78
CA ALA A 504 -5.57 2.81 -15.50
C ALA A 504 -4.31 1.96 -15.35
N HIS A 505 -3.12 2.57 -15.39
CA HIS A 505 -1.86 1.87 -15.17
C HIS A 505 -1.76 1.32 -13.74
N CYS A 506 -2.10 2.11 -12.74
CA CYS A 506 -2.13 1.63 -11.35
C CYS A 506 -3.15 0.50 -11.17
N ALA A 507 -4.34 0.61 -11.78
CA ALA A 507 -5.37 -0.42 -11.74
C ALA A 507 -4.89 -1.72 -12.40
N GLU A 508 -4.22 -1.65 -13.56
CA GLU A 508 -3.57 -2.80 -14.23
C GLU A 508 -2.59 -3.50 -13.27
N LYS A 509 -1.67 -2.74 -12.67
CA LYS A 509 -0.65 -3.29 -11.76
C LYS A 509 -1.24 -3.88 -10.48
N LEU A 510 -2.36 -3.35 -10.03
CA LEU A 510 -3.13 -3.85 -8.89
C LEU A 510 -4.06 -5.04 -9.25
N GLY A 511 -4.01 -5.54 -10.49
CA GLY A 511 -4.84 -6.66 -10.96
C GLY A 511 -6.31 -6.31 -11.23
N ARG A 512 -6.66 -5.02 -11.27
CA ARG A 512 -8.02 -4.51 -11.52
C ARG A 512 -8.23 -4.30 -13.03
N LEU A 513 -8.10 -5.40 -13.80
CA LEU A 513 -7.99 -5.36 -15.26
C LEU A 513 -9.25 -4.79 -15.96
N ASP A 514 -10.45 -5.21 -15.54
CA ASP A 514 -11.70 -4.72 -16.10
C ASP A 514 -11.88 -3.22 -15.88
N GLU A 515 -11.54 -2.73 -14.71
CA GLU A 515 -11.58 -1.31 -14.37
C GLU A 515 -10.59 -0.50 -15.21
N ALA A 516 -9.35 -0.99 -15.34
CA ALA A 516 -8.36 -0.38 -16.21
C ALA A 516 -8.88 -0.27 -17.65
N LEU A 517 -9.49 -1.34 -18.18
CA LEU A 517 -10.01 -1.37 -19.54
C LEU A 517 -11.18 -0.39 -19.74
N ILE A 518 -12.09 -0.29 -18.78
CA ILE A 518 -13.20 0.68 -18.81
C ILE A 518 -12.67 2.11 -18.87
N ILE A 519 -11.68 2.45 -18.01
CA ILE A 519 -11.05 3.77 -17.99
C ILE A 519 -10.38 4.05 -19.34
N LEU A 520 -9.58 3.13 -19.85
CA LEU A 520 -8.85 3.27 -21.11
C LEU A 520 -9.80 3.47 -22.31
N HIS A 521 -10.93 2.75 -22.35
CA HIS A 521 -11.93 2.95 -23.41
C HIS A 521 -12.61 4.32 -23.32
N ARG A 522 -12.72 4.93 -22.14
CA ARG A 522 -13.18 6.31 -21.98
C ARG A 522 -12.13 7.30 -22.47
N VAL A 523 -10.88 7.15 -22.03
CA VAL A 523 -9.75 8.00 -22.46
C VAL A 523 -9.59 7.98 -23.98
N ARG A 524 -9.71 6.80 -24.60
CA ARG A 524 -9.59 6.66 -26.07
C ARG A 524 -10.54 7.55 -26.86
N ARG A 525 -11.71 7.92 -26.29
CA ARG A 525 -12.70 8.76 -27.01
C ARG A 525 -12.32 10.24 -27.05
N ILE A 526 -11.43 10.67 -26.15
CA ILE A 526 -11.06 12.08 -25.97
C ILE A 526 -9.59 12.32 -26.26
N ALA A 527 -8.75 11.30 -26.15
CA ALA A 527 -7.32 11.40 -26.40
C ALA A 527 -7.01 11.55 -27.89
N SER A 528 -5.94 12.29 -28.19
CA SER A 528 -5.40 12.48 -29.54
C SER A 528 -3.87 12.42 -29.51
N GLY A 529 -3.22 12.30 -30.66
CA GLY A 529 -1.77 12.30 -30.79
C GLY A 529 -1.08 11.28 -29.89
N ALA A 530 -0.03 11.68 -29.20
CA ALA A 530 0.75 10.83 -28.31
C ALA A 530 -0.07 10.21 -27.16
N ALA A 531 -1.04 10.93 -26.62
CA ALA A 531 -1.90 10.41 -25.55
C ALA A 531 -2.78 9.25 -26.07
N LEU A 532 -3.28 9.32 -27.31
CA LEU A 532 -4.02 8.23 -27.92
C LEU A 532 -3.14 7.00 -28.18
N ALA A 533 -1.90 7.23 -28.62
CA ALA A 533 -0.91 6.16 -28.79
C ALA A 533 -0.63 5.43 -27.46
N ARG A 534 -0.38 6.19 -26.38
CA ARG A 534 -0.22 5.62 -25.03
C ARG A 534 -1.45 4.86 -24.56
N THR A 535 -2.65 5.37 -24.85
CA THR A 535 -3.91 4.72 -24.50
C THR A 535 -4.04 3.35 -25.19
N TRP A 536 -3.76 3.27 -26.49
CA TRP A 536 -3.81 2.01 -27.22
C TRP A 536 -2.76 1.01 -26.74
N ASN A 537 -1.54 1.49 -26.41
CA ASN A 537 -0.51 0.64 -25.84
C ASN A 537 -0.96 0.02 -24.48
N GLN A 538 -1.55 0.82 -23.61
CA GLN A 538 -2.08 0.30 -22.34
C GLN A 538 -3.30 -0.62 -22.53
N ILE A 539 -4.19 -0.36 -23.49
CA ILE A 539 -5.28 -1.29 -23.84
C ILE A 539 -4.68 -2.64 -24.24
N GLY A 540 -3.63 -2.62 -25.08
CA GLY A 540 -2.91 -3.84 -25.47
C GLY A 540 -2.32 -4.59 -24.27
N ASN A 541 -1.72 -3.86 -23.30
CA ASN A 541 -1.18 -4.47 -22.08
C ASN A 541 -2.27 -5.16 -21.26
N VAL A 542 -3.38 -4.49 -21.01
CA VAL A 542 -4.51 -5.07 -20.26
C VAL A 542 -5.09 -6.27 -20.98
N GLN A 543 -5.30 -6.17 -22.31
CA GLN A 543 -5.81 -7.28 -23.12
C GLN A 543 -4.87 -8.49 -23.10
N ARG A 544 -3.56 -8.27 -23.13
CA ARG A 544 -2.56 -9.33 -22.99
C ARG A 544 -2.66 -10.04 -21.64
N TRP A 545 -2.82 -9.30 -20.54
CA TRP A 545 -3.03 -9.87 -19.21
C TRP A 545 -4.35 -10.65 -19.09
N MET A 546 -5.39 -10.21 -19.81
CA MET A 546 -6.67 -10.93 -19.93
C MET A 546 -6.61 -12.10 -20.94
N SER A 547 -5.45 -12.35 -21.53
CA SER A 547 -5.21 -13.39 -22.55
C SER A 547 -5.98 -13.17 -23.88
N HIS A 548 -6.41 -11.95 -24.13
CA HIS A 548 -6.96 -11.56 -25.41
C HIS A 548 -5.86 -11.21 -26.41
N LEU A 549 -4.98 -12.17 -26.72
CA LEU A 549 -3.68 -11.95 -27.36
C LEU A 549 -3.79 -11.34 -28.77
N GLU A 550 -4.70 -11.82 -29.60
CA GLU A 550 -4.91 -11.26 -30.95
C GLU A 550 -5.47 -9.82 -30.88
N GLN A 551 -6.34 -9.55 -29.93
CA GLN A 551 -6.84 -8.18 -29.72
C GLN A 551 -5.72 -7.25 -29.22
N ALA A 552 -4.83 -7.76 -28.38
CA ALA A 552 -3.67 -7.02 -27.90
C ALA A 552 -2.74 -6.66 -29.07
N LEU A 553 -2.48 -7.57 -30.01
CA LEU A 553 -1.70 -7.27 -31.22
C LEU A 553 -2.31 -6.09 -32.00
N VAL A 554 -3.63 -6.14 -32.27
CA VAL A 554 -4.32 -5.06 -32.97
C VAL A 554 -4.22 -3.72 -32.21
N SER A 555 -4.29 -3.77 -30.88
CA SER A 555 -4.16 -2.56 -30.04
C SER A 555 -2.74 -1.97 -30.11
N TYR A 556 -1.72 -2.83 -30.09
CA TYR A 556 -0.32 -2.37 -30.25
C TYR A 556 -0.05 -1.83 -31.66
N GLU A 557 -0.58 -2.46 -32.71
CA GLU A 557 -0.48 -1.93 -34.08
C GLU A 557 -1.06 -0.51 -34.20
N ARG A 558 -2.22 -0.29 -33.58
CA ARG A 558 -2.83 1.05 -33.49
C ARG A 558 -1.96 2.02 -32.68
N ALA A 559 -1.39 1.56 -31.56
CA ALA A 559 -0.47 2.36 -30.75
C ALA A 559 0.74 2.79 -31.58
N ILE A 560 1.35 1.87 -32.32
CA ILE A 560 2.51 2.14 -33.19
C ILE A 560 2.15 3.15 -34.29
N ALA A 561 0.98 2.98 -34.95
CA ALA A 561 0.53 3.90 -35.97
C ALA A 561 0.34 5.32 -35.41
N HIS A 562 -0.41 5.45 -34.32
CA HIS A 562 -0.65 6.77 -33.69
C HIS A 562 0.62 7.38 -33.11
N ALA A 563 1.55 6.60 -32.57
CA ALA A 563 2.83 7.08 -32.08
C ALA A 563 3.68 7.64 -33.23
N ARG A 564 3.71 6.94 -34.35
CA ARG A 564 4.42 7.36 -35.58
C ARG A 564 3.82 8.66 -36.13
N ASP A 565 2.50 8.75 -36.22
CA ASP A 565 1.82 9.97 -36.68
C ASP A 565 2.07 11.17 -35.76
N ALA A 566 2.19 10.91 -34.45
CA ALA A 566 2.51 11.95 -33.45
C ALA A 566 4.02 12.27 -33.32
N GLY A 567 4.89 11.53 -33.98
CA GLY A 567 6.34 11.64 -33.83
C GLY A 567 6.90 11.15 -32.50
N ASP A 568 6.11 10.39 -31.72
CA ASP A 568 6.50 9.86 -30.41
C ASP A 568 7.24 8.53 -30.58
N ARG A 569 8.55 8.61 -30.82
CA ARG A 569 9.42 7.45 -31.05
C ARG A 569 9.57 6.56 -29.80
N VAL A 570 9.44 7.14 -28.61
CA VAL A 570 9.51 6.39 -27.34
C VAL A 570 8.31 5.44 -27.23
N VAL A 571 7.11 5.97 -27.44
CA VAL A 571 5.88 5.14 -27.40
C VAL A 571 5.85 4.13 -28.57
N GLU A 572 6.32 4.52 -29.76
CA GLU A 572 6.47 3.61 -30.91
C GLU A 572 7.35 2.40 -30.55
N GLY A 573 8.52 2.66 -29.92
CA GLY A 573 9.46 1.61 -29.50
C GLY A 573 8.88 0.70 -28.41
N ARG A 574 8.22 1.28 -27.42
CA ARG A 574 7.58 0.51 -26.33
C ARG A 574 6.43 -0.37 -26.84
N ALA A 575 5.57 0.16 -27.69
CA ALA A 575 4.47 -0.59 -28.28
C ALA A 575 4.98 -1.72 -29.21
N THR A 576 6.07 -1.47 -29.96
CA THR A 576 6.73 -2.49 -30.79
C THR A 576 7.30 -3.63 -29.93
N GLY A 577 7.91 -3.31 -28.78
CA GLY A 577 8.41 -4.32 -27.84
C GLY A 577 7.28 -5.17 -27.24
N ASN A 578 6.18 -4.54 -26.81
CA ASN A 578 5.02 -5.24 -26.25
C ASN A 578 4.31 -6.11 -27.33
N HIS A 579 4.24 -5.64 -28.57
CA HIS A 579 3.75 -6.41 -29.71
C HIS A 579 4.61 -7.65 -29.93
N ALA A 580 5.94 -7.48 -29.93
CA ALA A 580 6.88 -8.60 -30.08
C ALA A 580 6.75 -9.65 -28.95
N ASP A 581 6.56 -9.20 -27.70
CA ASP A 581 6.35 -10.11 -26.58
C ASP A 581 5.03 -10.91 -26.72
N THR A 582 3.98 -10.28 -27.22
CA THR A 582 2.72 -10.95 -27.52
C THR A 582 2.86 -11.97 -28.65
N LEU A 583 3.60 -11.66 -29.70
CA LEU A 583 3.95 -12.61 -30.77
C LEU A 583 4.75 -13.80 -30.23
N ARG A 584 5.64 -13.59 -29.28
CA ARG A 584 6.39 -14.66 -28.60
C ARG A 584 5.44 -15.62 -27.87
N ILE A 585 4.45 -15.10 -27.12
CA ILE A 585 3.43 -15.93 -26.43
C ILE A 585 2.61 -16.74 -27.45
N LEU A 586 2.25 -16.13 -28.60
CA LEU A 586 1.56 -16.81 -29.70
C LEU A 586 2.48 -17.75 -30.51
N ALA A 587 3.71 -17.95 -30.08
CA ALA A 587 4.74 -18.75 -30.74
C ALA A 587 5.05 -18.32 -32.20
N ARG A 588 4.85 -17.04 -32.53
CA ARG A 588 5.24 -16.42 -33.83
C ARG A 588 6.68 -15.88 -33.70
N TYR A 589 7.62 -16.80 -33.47
CA TYR A 589 9.01 -16.46 -33.05
C TYR A 589 9.80 -15.64 -34.07
N PRO A 590 9.72 -15.89 -35.41
CA PRO A 590 10.46 -15.06 -36.39
C PRO A 590 10.01 -13.60 -36.36
N GLU A 591 8.71 -13.35 -36.24
CA GLU A 591 8.13 -12.03 -36.18
C GLU A 591 8.45 -11.34 -34.84
N ALA A 592 8.39 -12.08 -33.74
CA ALA A 592 8.79 -11.59 -32.42
C ALA A 592 10.26 -11.11 -32.40
N LEU A 593 11.17 -11.89 -33.01
CA LEU A 593 12.58 -11.52 -33.08
C LEU A 593 12.80 -10.23 -33.87
N GLN A 594 12.10 -10.06 -35.00
CA GLN A 594 12.15 -8.82 -35.77
C GLN A 594 11.63 -7.63 -34.95
N GLY A 595 10.50 -7.82 -34.25
CA GLY A 595 9.91 -6.78 -33.40
C GLY A 595 10.82 -6.37 -32.25
N TYR A 596 11.41 -7.33 -31.53
CA TYR A 596 12.39 -7.02 -30.47
C TYR A 596 13.62 -6.29 -31.00
N THR A 597 14.13 -6.68 -32.18
CA THR A 597 15.26 -6.01 -32.79
C THR A 597 14.95 -4.56 -33.14
N ALA A 598 13.78 -4.32 -33.74
CA ALA A 598 13.31 -2.99 -34.04
C ALA A 598 13.10 -2.12 -32.78
N ALA A 599 12.41 -2.67 -31.77
CA ALA A 599 12.17 -2.00 -30.51
C ALA A 599 13.48 -1.62 -29.78
N LEU A 600 14.46 -2.53 -29.76
CA LEU A 600 15.77 -2.26 -29.16
C LEU A 600 16.54 -1.15 -29.90
N SER A 601 16.48 -1.14 -31.24
CA SER A 601 17.10 -0.10 -32.06
C SER A 601 16.48 1.28 -31.77
N MET A 602 15.14 1.36 -31.69
CA MET A 602 14.42 2.59 -31.35
C MET A 602 14.77 3.05 -29.92
N ALA A 603 14.70 2.15 -28.93
CA ALA A 603 14.99 2.47 -27.55
C ALA A 603 16.41 3.03 -27.34
N LYS A 604 17.41 2.46 -28.02
CA LYS A 604 18.79 2.96 -28.01
C LYS A 604 18.90 4.34 -28.66
N ALA A 605 18.22 4.57 -29.78
CA ALA A 605 18.22 5.85 -30.48
C ALA A 605 17.62 6.98 -29.63
N GLU A 606 16.55 6.69 -28.90
CA GLU A 606 15.84 7.64 -28.04
C GLU A 606 16.41 7.71 -26.61
N ARG A 607 17.44 6.92 -26.29
CA ARG A 607 18.04 6.81 -24.94
C ARG A 607 16.99 6.41 -23.87
N ASP A 608 16.01 5.58 -24.26
CA ASP A 608 15.02 5.02 -23.34
C ASP A 608 15.62 3.78 -22.64
N GLU A 609 16.47 4.03 -21.64
CA GLU A 609 17.21 3.00 -20.91
C GLU A 609 16.30 1.95 -20.29
N LEU A 610 15.11 2.39 -19.82
CA LEU A 610 14.11 1.47 -19.26
C LEU A 610 13.62 0.48 -20.33
N ASN A 611 13.27 0.95 -21.51
CA ASN A 611 12.81 0.08 -22.59
C ASN A 611 13.94 -0.80 -23.16
N VAL A 612 15.17 -0.29 -23.21
CA VAL A 612 16.36 -1.12 -23.52
C VAL A 612 16.44 -2.30 -22.56
N ALA A 613 16.35 -2.04 -21.24
CA ALA A 613 16.40 -3.09 -20.23
C ALA A 613 15.23 -4.08 -20.33
N VAL A 614 14.00 -3.60 -20.56
CA VAL A 614 12.82 -4.45 -20.72
C VAL A 614 12.95 -5.36 -21.94
N VAL A 615 13.33 -4.82 -23.10
CA VAL A 615 13.47 -5.61 -24.35
C VAL A 615 14.58 -6.64 -24.20
N ARG A 616 15.77 -6.25 -23.68
CA ARG A 616 16.89 -7.18 -23.43
C ARG A 616 16.58 -8.21 -22.35
N GLY A 617 15.67 -7.95 -21.43
CA GLY A 617 15.18 -8.90 -20.44
C GLY A 617 14.17 -9.90 -20.98
N ASN A 618 13.35 -9.51 -21.95
CA ASN A 618 12.30 -10.37 -22.55
C ASN A 618 12.78 -11.14 -23.78
N ARG A 619 13.67 -10.61 -24.59
CA ARG A 619 14.21 -11.29 -25.78
C ARG A 619 14.88 -12.64 -25.47
N PRO A 620 15.63 -12.81 -24.36
CA PRO A 620 16.15 -14.10 -23.93
C PRO A 620 15.09 -15.18 -23.70
N LEU A 621 13.84 -14.83 -23.36
CA LEU A 621 12.74 -15.81 -23.29
C LEU A 621 12.42 -16.40 -24.68
N LEU A 622 12.56 -15.59 -25.73
CA LEU A 622 12.44 -16.10 -27.10
C LEU A 622 13.60 -17.03 -27.43
N PHE A 623 14.84 -16.67 -27.10
CA PHE A 623 16.02 -17.53 -27.30
C PHE A 623 15.90 -18.85 -26.54
N LEU A 624 15.36 -18.79 -25.30
CA LEU A 624 15.02 -19.98 -24.53
C LEU A 624 14.04 -20.89 -25.29
N ALA A 625 12.93 -20.33 -25.78
CA ALA A 625 11.91 -21.08 -26.51
C ALA A 625 12.46 -21.80 -27.76
N ILE A 626 13.38 -21.14 -28.49
CA ILE A 626 14.00 -21.71 -29.70
C ILE A 626 15.28 -22.53 -29.42
N GLY A 627 15.65 -22.72 -28.14
CA GLY A 627 16.75 -23.57 -27.69
C GLY A 627 18.16 -22.94 -27.80
N HIS A 628 18.24 -21.63 -27.94
CA HIS A 628 19.51 -20.89 -28.02
C HIS A 628 19.92 -20.39 -26.60
N LEU A 629 20.19 -21.34 -25.70
CA LEU A 629 20.42 -21.07 -24.27
C LEU A 629 21.65 -20.20 -24.00
N ASP A 630 22.71 -20.38 -24.80
CA ASP A 630 23.95 -19.61 -24.61
C ASP A 630 23.75 -18.14 -25.02
N ALA A 631 23.08 -17.89 -26.14
CA ALA A 631 22.75 -16.53 -26.56
C ALA A 631 21.82 -15.82 -25.56
N ALA A 632 20.89 -16.56 -24.93
CA ALA A 632 20.03 -16.04 -23.89
C ALA A 632 20.84 -15.65 -22.64
N ASP A 633 21.77 -16.47 -22.20
CA ASP A 633 22.60 -16.25 -21.01
C ASP A 633 23.62 -15.11 -21.24
N GLU A 634 24.24 -15.04 -22.44
CA GLU A 634 25.16 -13.97 -22.83
C GLU A 634 24.48 -12.60 -22.79
N GLU A 635 23.29 -12.45 -23.40
CA GLU A 635 22.57 -11.18 -23.40
C GLU A 635 22.19 -10.71 -21.99
N LEU A 636 21.78 -11.65 -21.11
CA LEU A 636 21.47 -11.32 -19.73
C LEU A 636 22.72 -10.99 -18.92
N GLN A 637 23.86 -11.65 -19.19
CA GLN A 637 25.13 -11.33 -18.54
C GLN A 637 25.60 -9.92 -18.91
N GLU A 638 25.57 -9.57 -20.19
CA GLU A 638 25.87 -8.19 -20.64
C GLU A 638 25.00 -7.15 -19.94
N LEU A 639 23.68 -7.41 -19.83
CA LEU A 639 22.75 -6.51 -19.15
C LEU A 639 23.08 -6.35 -17.66
N MET A 640 23.53 -7.42 -17.01
CA MET A 640 23.96 -7.37 -15.60
C MET A 640 25.27 -6.58 -15.43
N ASP A 641 26.22 -6.75 -16.33
CA ASP A 641 27.51 -6.07 -16.27
C ASP A 641 27.32 -4.54 -16.47
N GLU A 642 26.40 -4.15 -17.35
CA GLU A 642 26.04 -2.74 -17.57
C GLU A 642 25.30 -2.11 -16.37
N SER A 643 24.57 -2.91 -15.55
CA SER A 643 23.79 -2.45 -14.41
C SER A 643 24.55 -2.41 -13.07
N ASN A 644 25.90 -2.43 -13.09
CA ASN A 644 26.75 -2.45 -11.90
C ASN A 644 26.44 -3.60 -10.90
N GLY A 645 25.93 -4.71 -11.40
CA GLY A 645 25.69 -5.91 -10.59
C GLY A 645 24.37 -5.95 -9.82
N GLU A 646 23.51 -4.94 -9.95
CA GLU A 646 22.13 -5.00 -9.45
C GLU A 646 21.15 -5.43 -10.56
N PRO A 647 20.96 -6.73 -10.77
CA PRO A 647 20.09 -7.21 -11.84
C PRO A 647 18.62 -6.96 -11.49
N LEU A 648 17.90 -6.43 -12.48
CA LEU A 648 16.46 -6.28 -12.40
C LEU A 648 15.78 -7.64 -12.14
N PRO A 649 14.66 -7.68 -11.39
CA PRO A 649 14.01 -8.95 -11.01
C PRO A 649 13.71 -9.89 -12.18
N PHE A 650 13.26 -9.35 -13.32
CA PHE A 650 12.96 -10.14 -14.51
C PHE A 650 14.22 -10.78 -15.15
N VAL A 651 15.41 -10.19 -15.00
CA VAL A 651 16.68 -10.79 -15.45
C VAL A 651 16.99 -12.04 -14.65
N ARG A 652 16.85 -11.98 -13.32
CA ARG A 652 17.04 -13.14 -12.44
C ARG A 652 16.04 -14.25 -12.75
N ARG A 653 14.77 -13.90 -13.01
CA ARG A 653 13.75 -14.87 -13.43
C ARG A 653 14.17 -15.62 -14.70
N THR A 654 14.56 -14.90 -15.74
CA THR A 654 14.92 -15.52 -17.02
C THR A 654 16.18 -16.38 -16.88
N ARG A 655 17.14 -15.99 -16.06
CA ARG A 655 18.31 -16.84 -15.76
C ARG A 655 17.92 -18.09 -14.98
N ALA A 656 16.96 -18.02 -14.08
CA ALA A 656 16.44 -19.21 -13.39
C ALA A 656 15.79 -20.19 -14.36
N LEU A 657 15.02 -19.71 -15.34
CA LEU A 657 14.42 -20.52 -16.41
C LEU A 657 15.50 -21.16 -17.32
N ILE A 658 16.58 -20.42 -17.64
CA ILE A 658 17.71 -20.96 -18.41
C ILE A 658 18.43 -22.07 -17.62
N ALA A 659 18.62 -21.88 -16.30
CA ALA A 659 19.23 -22.90 -15.46
C ALA A 659 18.36 -24.16 -15.36
N GLU A 660 17.04 -24.02 -15.23
CA GLU A 660 16.08 -25.13 -15.31
C GLU A 660 16.18 -25.86 -16.65
N ALA A 661 16.20 -25.14 -17.76
CA ALA A 661 16.32 -25.70 -19.09
C ALA A 661 17.65 -26.44 -19.32
N ARG A 662 18.71 -26.07 -18.60
CA ARG A 662 20.00 -26.79 -18.58
C ARG A 662 20.00 -27.99 -17.63
N GLY A 663 18.94 -28.22 -16.85
CA GLY A 663 18.86 -29.27 -15.83
C GLY A 663 19.63 -28.95 -14.53
N ASP A 664 20.04 -27.70 -14.31
CA ASP A 664 20.73 -27.24 -13.09
C ASP A 664 19.72 -26.72 -12.05
N ASP A 665 18.98 -27.66 -11.47
CA ASP A 665 17.95 -27.38 -10.47
C ASP A 665 18.50 -26.63 -9.23
N LEU A 666 19.75 -26.90 -8.85
CA LEU A 666 20.35 -26.23 -7.70
C LEU A 666 20.58 -24.74 -7.97
N ARG A 667 21.15 -24.43 -9.14
CA ARG A 667 21.36 -23.05 -9.59
C ARG A 667 20.04 -22.34 -9.84
N ALA A 668 19.09 -23.02 -10.48
CA ALA A 668 17.75 -22.47 -10.73
C ALA A 668 17.06 -22.09 -9.41
N ARG A 669 17.12 -22.96 -8.40
CA ARG A 669 16.54 -22.71 -7.07
C ARG A 669 17.22 -21.54 -6.34
N GLY A 670 18.55 -21.44 -6.40
CA GLY A 670 19.28 -20.29 -5.85
C GLY A 670 18.84 -18.98 -6.50
N LEU A 671 18.78 -18.93 -7.83
CA LEU A 671 18.32 -17.76 -8.58
C LEU A 671 16.85 -17.42 -8.30
N CYS A 672 15.98 -18.42 -8.10
CA CYS A 672 14.61 -18.17 -7.66
C CYS A 672 14.55 -17.52 -6.28
N ALA A 673 15.33 -18.01 -5.31
CA ALA A 673 15.37 -17.44 -3.96
C ALA A 673 15.87 -15.99 -3.97
N ASP A 674 16.95 -15.71 -4.72
CA ASP A 674 17.49 -14.37 -4.89
C ASP A 674 16.52 -13.42 -5.61
N ALA A 675 15.85 -13.94 -6.66
CA ALA A 675 14.85 -13.17 -7.38
C ALA A 675 13.59 -12.91 -6.54
N MET A 676 13.14 -13.88 -5.75
CA MET A 676 11.99 -13.71 -4.84
C MET A 676 12.28 -12.67 -3.77
N GLY A 677 13.50 -12.64 -3.21
CA GLY A 677 13.90 -11.57 -2.28
C GLY A 677 13.80 -10.18 -2.92
N ALA A 678 14.16 -10.05 -4.19
CA ALA A 678 14.06 -8.80 -4.94
C ALA A 678 12.65 -8.48 -5.45
N LEU A 679 11.85 -9.51 -5.80
CA LEU A 679 10.47 -9.39 -6.30
C LEU A 679 9.42 -9.27 -5.21
N GLN A 680 9.65 -9.87 -4.04
CA GLN A 680 8.87 -9.55 -2.85
C GLN A 680 8.88 -8.03 -2.61
N SER A 681 9.83 -7.39 -3.25
CA SER A 681 9.98 -5.96 -3.27
C SER A 681 9.28 -5.20 -4.41
N ALA A 682 8.84 -5.82 -5.49
CA ALA A 682 8.34 -5.11 -6.67
C ALA A 682 6.81 -5.21 -6.93
N GLY A 683 6.08 -6.06 -6.19
CA GLY A 683 4.61 -6.14 -6.28
C GLY A 683 4.05 -6.66 -7.61
N GLU A 684 4.87 -7.24 -8.48
CA GLU A 684 4.44 -7.78 -9.76
C GLU A 684 3.93 -9.22 -9.60
N PHE A 685 2.62 -9.40 -9.53
CA PHE A 685 1.97 -10.71 -9.38
C PHE A 685 2.45 -11.72 -10.43
N ALA A 686 2.50 -11.34 -11.70
CA ALA A 686 2.85 -12.25 -12.78
C ALA A 686 4.30 -12.77 -12.67
N THR A 687 5.26 -11.87 -12.45
CA THR A 687 6.68 -12.25 -12.35
C THR A 687 6.97 -13.06 -11.10
N SER A 688 6.27 -12.79 -9.99
CA SER A 688 6.41 -13.59 -8.77
C SER A 688 5.75 -14.95 -8.91
N ALA A 689 4.60 -15.06 -9.58
CA ALA A 689 3.92 -16.32 -9.86
C ALA A 689 4.79 -17.27 -10.70
N ASP A 690 5.40 -16.79 -11.78
CA ASP A 690 6.31 -17.56 -12.63
C ASP A 690 7.47 -18.16 -11.82
N LEU A 691 8.09 -17.36 -10.94
CA LEU A 691 9.21 -17.82 -10.11
C LEU A 691 8.80 -18.81 -9.02
N GLU A 692 7.65 -18.58 -8.40
CA GLU A 692 7.12 -19.49 -7.41
C GLU A 692 6.70 -20.82 -8.05
N LEU A 693 6.14 -20.79 -9.26
CA LEU A 693 5.83 -22.01 -10.02
C LEU A 693 7.09 -22.76 -10.44
N LEU A 694 8.12 -22.03 -10.88
CA LEU A 694 9.43 -22.64 -11.18
C LEU A 694 10.01 -23.30 -9.92
N GLY A 695 10.01 -22.61 -8.78
CA GLY A 695 10.45 -23.16 -7.51
C GLY A 695 9.63 -24.40 -7.10
N ALA A 696 8.31 -24.36 -7.30
CA ALA A 696 7.44 -25.49 -7.00
C ALA A 696 7.73 -26.70 -7.92
N ARG A 697 7.99 -26.52 -9.22
CA ARG A 697 8.41 -27.61 -10.11
C ARG A 697 9.72 -28.25 -9.65
N ILE A 698 10.71 -27.43 -9.28
CA ILE A 698 11.99 -27.91 -8.74
C ILE A 698 11.78 -28.65 -7.39
N ASP A 699 10.96 -28.13 -6.49
CA ASP A 699 10.62 -28.79 -5.23
C ASP A 699 9.92 -30.14 -5.47
N GLY A 700 9.02 -30.21 -6.45
CA GLY A 700 8.36 -31.45 -6.86
C GLY A 700 9.36 -32.52 -7.37
N ARG A 701 10.30 -32.14 -8.24
CA ARG A 701 11.38 -33.05 -8.71
C ARG A 701 12.30 -33.51 -7.58
N ASN A 702 12.47 -32.69 -6.56
CA ASN A 702 13.30 -33.02 -5.39
C ASN A 702 12.52 -33.71 -4.25
N GLY A 703 11.31 -34.25 -4.52
CA GLY A 703 10.52 -35.02 -3.57
C GLY A 703 9.75 -34.21 -2.52
N GLN A 704 9.71 -32.87 -2.61
CA GLN A 704 8.94 -31.99 -1.73
C GLN A 704 7.50 -31.74 -2.26
N SER A 705 6.82 -32.82 -2.62
CA SER A 705 5.56 -32.78 -3.39
C SER A 705 4.45 -32.02 -2.68
N ASP A 706 4.30 -32.13 -1.35
CA ASP A 706 3.21 -31.44 -0.61
C ASP A 706 3.39 -29.91 -0.63
N ARG A 707 4.62 -29.42 -0.46
CA ARG A 707 4.94 -28.01 -0.52
C ARG A 707 4.73 -27.47 -1.94
N ALA A 708 5.24 -28.21 -2.93
CA ALA A 708 5.11 -27.88 -4.33
C ALA A 708 3.63 -27.76 -4.74
N ARG A 709 2.83 -28.78 -4.39
CA ARG A 709 1.38 -28.81 -4.64
C ARG A 709 0.66 -27.61 -4.00
N THR A 710 0.94 -27.36 -2.71
CA THR A 710 0.31 -26.25 -2.00
C THR A 710 0.61 -24.90 -2.68
N THR A 711 1.86 -24.70 -3.12
CA THR A 711 2.27 -23.48 -3.83
C THR A 711 1.56 -23.34 -5.16
N ALA A 712 1.58 -24.37 -6.01
CA ALA A 712 0.94 -24.33 -7.33
C ALA A 712 -0.60 -24.16 -7.25
N GLN A 713 -1.28 -24.85 -6.32
CA GLN A 713 -2.71 -24.67 -6.07
C GLN A 713 -3.06 -23.26 -5.60
N ARG A 714 -2.19 -22.63 -4.81
CA ARG A 714 -2.38 -21.26 -4.36
C ARG A 714 -2.33 -20.30 -5.55
N ILE A 715 -1.27 -20.43 -6.37
CA ILE A 715 -1.07 -19.54 -7.53
C ILE A 715 -2.21 -19.70 -8.53
N LEU A 716 -2.67 -20.93 -8.78
CA LEU A 716 -3.81 -21.21 -9.65
C LEU A 716 -5.06 -20.43 -9.20
N ARG A 717 -5.43 -20.55 -7.92
CA ARG A 717 -6.58 -19.81 -7.35
C ARG A 717 -6.42 -18.30 -7.41
N GLU A 718 -5.20 -17.79 -7.23
CA GLU A 718 -4.91 -16.35 -7.34
C GLU A 718 -5.03 -15.86 -8.77
N ALA A 719 -4.53 -16.62 -9.74
CA ALA A 719 -4.61 -16.30 -11.16
C ALA A 719 -6.06 -16.29 -11.65
N GLU A 720 -6.88 -17.27 -11.23
CA GLU A 720 -8.30 -17.31 -11.52
C GLU A 720 -9.05 -16.09 -10.99
N ARG A 721 -8.78 -15.70 -9.73
CA ARG A 721 -9.38 -14.50 -9.12
C ARG A 721 -8.92 -13.20 -9.76
N ALA A 722 -7.68 -13.15 -10.22
CA ALA A 722 -7.13 -12.00 -10.95
C ALA A 722 -7.61 -11.92 -12.40
N GLY A 723 -8.34 -12.93 -12.88
CA GLY A 723 -8.78 -13.00 -14.28
C GLY A 723 -7.60 -13.09 -15.25
N SER A 724 -6.54 -13.83 -14.90
CA SER A 724 -5.34 -14.02 -15.73
C SER A 724 -5.23 -15.46 -16.24
N PRO A 725 -5.85 -15.78 -17.37
CA PRO A 725 -5.82 -17.14 -17.94
C PRO A 725 -4.42 -17.63 -18.26
N LEU A 726 -3.48 -16.78 -18.68
CA LEU A 726 -2.08 -17.17 -18.95
C LEU A 726 -1.42 -17.77 -17.71
N ILE A 727 -1.49 -17.06 -16.56
CA ILE A 727 -0.88 -17.54 -15.31
C ILE A 727 -1.65 -18.76 -14.79
N ALA A 728 -2.99 -18.78 -14.93
CA ALA A 728 -3.80 -19.91 -14.52
C ALA A 728 -3.44 -21.18 -15.29
N THR A 729 -3.22 -21.08 -16.61
CA THR A 729 -2.78 -22.20 -17.47
C THR A 729 -1.41 -22.71 -17.05
N GLU A 730 -0.44 -21.83 -16.85
CA GLU A 730 0.90 -22.22 -16.38
C GLU A 730 0.87 -22.88 -14.99
N ALA A 731 0.05 -22.34 -14.08
CA ALA A 731 -0.12 -22.90 -12.74
C ALA A 731 -0.79 -24.28 -12.77
N ALA A 732 -1.82 -24.46 -13.60
CA ALA A 732 -2.52 -25.73 -13.74
C ALA A 732 -1.60 -26.80 -14.37
N ASN A 733 -0.83 -26.47 -15.40
CA ASN A 733 0.17 -27.36 -15.98
C ASN A 733 1.29 -27.72 -14.98
N SER A 734 1.80 -26.73 -14.24
CA SER A 734 2.81 -26.98 -13.20
C SER A 734 2.28 -27.85 -12.06
N LEU A 735 1.02 -27.65 -11.65
CA LEU A 735 0.35 -28.49 -10.67
C LEU A 735 0.18 -29.92 -11.17
N ALA A 736 -0.23 -30.09 -12.41
CA ALA A 736 -0.39 -31.40 -13.03
C ALA A 736 0.96 -32.15 -13.11
N GLU A 737 2.06 -31.47 -13.49
CA GLU A 737 3.42 -32.06 -13.47
C GLU A 737 3.84 -32.52 -12.06
N ILE A 738 3.61 -31.68 -11.05
CA ILE A 738 3.92 -32.01 -9.65
C ILE A 738 3.12 -33.22 -9.17
N LEU A 739 1.84 -33.30 -9.52
CA LEU A 739 0.97 -34.43 -9.17
C LEU A 739 1.41 -35.74 -9.86
N VAL A 740 1.87 -35.68 -11.12
CA VAL A 740 2.44 -36.83 -11.84
C VAL A 740 3.71 -37.33 -11.15
N LEU A 741 4.61 -36.41 -10.76
CA LEU A 741 5.82 -36.76 -10.01
C LEU A 741 5.51 -37.37 -8.64
N ALA A 742 4.55 -36.82 -7.94
CA ALA A 742 4.09 -37.35 -6.64
C ALA A 742 3.50 -38.76 -6.79
N ALA A 743 2.68 -39.00 -7.82
CA ALA A 743 2.10 -40.32 -8.10
C ALA A 743 3.16 -41.38 -8.46
N ALA A 744 4.25 -40.99 -9.11
CA ALA A 744 5.36 -41.90 -9.42
C ALA A 744 6.15 -42.33 -8.16
N SER A 745 6.15 -41.51 -7.12
CA SER A 745 6.83 -41.81 -5.85
C SER A 745 5.98 -42.64 -4.87
N ASP A 746 4.65 -42.62 -5.04
CA ASP A 746 3.68 -43.34 -4.20
C ASP A 746 2.84 -44.29 -5.05
N SER A 747 3.20 -45.58 -5.03
CA SER A 747 2.58 -46.65 -5.86
C SER A 747 1.06 -46.86 -5.63
N ALA A 748 0.41 -46.07 -4.78
CA ALA A 748 -0.98 -46.28 -4.36
C ALA A 748 -1.93 -45.09 -4.68
N SER A 749 -1.59 -44.16 -5.58
CA SER A 749 -2.38 -42.92 -5.73
C SER A 749 -3.03 -42.69 -7.10
N PRO A 750 -3.98 -43.54 -7.57
CA PRO A 750 -4.74 -43.28 -8.80
C PRO A 750 -5.48 -41.93 -8.80
N HIS A 751 -5.82 -41.43 -7.60
CA HIS A 751 -6.49 -40.15 -7.42
C HIS A 751 -5.61 -38.95 -7.79
N LEU A 752 -4.28 -39.04 -7.56
CA LEU A 752 -3.36 -37.98 -7.96
C LEU A 752 -3.26 -37.85 -9.48
N LEU A 753 -3.23 -39.00 -10.18
CA LEU A 753 -3.25 -39.01 -11.66
C LEU A 753 -4.56 -38.48 -12.22
N ALA A 754 -5.71 -38.78 -11.58
CA ALA A 754 -6.99 -38.22 -11.97
C ALA A 754 -7.08 -36.69 -11.75
N GLU A 755 -6.51 -36.20 -10.63
CA GLU A 755 -6.41 -34.78 -10.37
C GLU A 755 -5.48 -34.08 -11.36
N ALA A 756 -4.32 -34.68 -11.66
CA ALA A 756 -3.37 -34.19 -12.66
C ALA A 756 -4.00 -34.09 -14.07
N GLU A 757 -4.74 -35.13 -14.48
CA GLU A 757 -5.43 -35.15 -15.76
C GLU A 757 -6.44 -34.00 -15.89
N ARG A 758 -7.26 -33.80 -14.86
CA ARG A 758 -8.25 -32.73 -14.86
C ARG A 758 -7.58 -31.35 -15.03
N HIS A 759 -6.49 -31.08 -14.29
CA HIS A 759 -5.77 -29.81 -14.42
C HIS A 759 -5.07 -29.64 -15.76
N ALA A 760 -4.50 -30.71 -16.32
CA ALA A 760 -3.87 -30.67 -17.63
C ALA A 760 -4.90 -30.48 -18.79
N GLU A 761 -6.08 -31.10 -18.70
CA GLU A 761 -7.18 -30.90 -19.68
C GLU A 761 -7.77 -29.50 -19.57
N GLU A 762 -7.97 -28.97 -18.35
CA GLU A 762 -8.41 -27.58 -18.12
C GLU A 762 -7.38 -26.60 -18.71
N ALA A 763 -6.08 -26.78 -18.40
CA ALA A 763 -5.01 -25.96 -18.93
C ALA A 763 -4.97 -25.99 -20.46
N ARG A 764 -5.08 -27.20 -21.06
CA ARG A 764 -5.10 -27.39 -22.51
C ARG A 764 -6.24 -26.62 -23.16
N SER A 765 -7.46 -26.75 -22.60
CA SER A 765 -8.65 -26.07 -23.10
C SER A 765 -8.50 -24.54 -23.07
N VAL A 766 -7.98 -24.01 -22.00
CA VAL A 766 -7.72 -22.55 -21.85
C VAL A 766 -6.62 -22.09 -22.82
N ALA A 767 -5.53 -22.86 -22.96
CA ALA A 767 -4.44 -22.56 -23.88
C ALA A 767 -4.90 -22.55 -25.34
N GLU A 768 -5.76 -23.50 -25.73
CA GLU A 768 -6.39 -23.50 -27.06
C GLU A 768 -7.26 -22.25 -27.29
N ALA A 769 -8.08 -21.90 -26.33
CA ALA A 769 -8.94 -20.72 -26.42
C ALA A 769 -8.16 -19.39 -26.47
N THR A 770 -7.02 -19.33 -25.84
CA THR A 770 -6.13 -18.13 -25.80
C THR A 770 -5.11 -18.09 -26.94
N GLY A 771 -4.91 -19.19 -27.66
CA GLY A 771 -3.95 -19.31 -28.75
C GLY A 771 -2.51 -19.58 -28.28
N ASP A 772 -2.31 -19.92 -27.00
CA ASP A 772 -0.97 -20.29 -26.48
C ASP A 772 -0.61 -21.72 -26.89
N ARG A 773 -0.05 -21.85 -28.09
CA ARG A 773 0.31 -23.15 -28.69
C ARG A 773 1.40 -23.89 -27.90
N ALA A 774 2.28 -23.16 -27.22
CA ALA A 774 3.34 -23.76 -26.41
C ALA A 774 2.76 -24.47 -25.16
N GLU A 775 1.81 -23.83 -24.48
CA GLU A 775 1.13 -24.44 -23.34
C GLU A 775 0.17 -25.57 -23.75
N VAL A 776 -0.46 -25.52 -24.95
CA VAL A 776 -1.20 -26.67 -25.53
C VAL A 776 -0.28 -27.88 -25.65
N ALA A 777 0.89 -27.71 -26.25
CA ALA A 777 1.86 -28.80 -26.44
C ALA A 777 2.41 -29.31 -25.08
N ARG A 778 2.58 -28.46 -24.10
CA ARG A 778 2.98 -28.83 -22.73
C ARG A 778 1.90 -29.67 -22.04
N SER A 779 0.63 -29.23 -22.13
CA SER A 779 -0.50 -30.00 -21.58
C SER A 779 -0.58 -31.40 -22.20
N ASP A 780 -0.42 -31.53 -23.56
CA ASP A 780 -0.40 -32.82 -24.23
C ASP A 780 0.78 -33.71 -23.79
N ALA A 781 1.97 -33.12 -23.52
CA ALA A 781 3.09 -33.86 -22.95
C ALA A 781 2.80 -34.40 -21.55
N ILE A 782 2.16 -33.59 -20.68
CA ILE A 782 1.74 -34.00 -19.34
C ILE A 782 0.70 -35.13 -19.42
N LEU A 783 -0.30 -34.99 -20.28
CA LEU A 783 -1.34 -36.00 -20.50
C LEU A 783 -0.76 -37.32 -21.05
N SER A 784 0.29 -37.26 -21.89
CA SER A 784 1.03 -38.44 -22.33
C SER A 784 1.69 -39.16 -21.15
N ARG A 785 2.33 -38.44 -20.24
CA ARG A 785 2.94 -39.02 -19.03
C ARG A 785 1.90 -39.64 -18.08
N ILE A 786 0.72 -39.03 -17.97
CA ILE A 786 -0.40 -39.60 -17.20
C ILE A 786 -0.90 -40.90 -17.81
N ALA A 787 -1.11 -40.95 -19.15
CA ALA A 787 -1.53 -42.14 -19.84
C ALA A 787 -0.50 -43.29 -19.71
N PHE A 788 0.80 -42.95 -19.83
CA PHE A 788 1.88 -43.92 -19.61
C PHE A 788 1.87 -44.46 -18.16
N ALA A 789 1.70 -43.61 -17.16
CA ALA A 789 1.60 -44.03 -15.77
C ALA A 789 0.41 -44.93 -15.47
N ARG A 790 -0.62 -44.89 -16.32
CA ARG A 790 -1.80 -45.76 -16.29
C ARG A 790 -1.69 -47.02 -17.16
N HIS A 791 -0.53 -47.22 -17.79
CA HIS A 791 -0.30 -48.32 -18.75
C HIS A 791 -1.18 -48.24 -19.99
N ASP A 792 -1.59 -47.05 -20.41
CA ASP A 792 -2.30 -46.80 -21.65
C ASP A 792 -1.30 -46.31 -22.73
N ASP A 793 -0.58 -47.26 -23.31
CA ASP A 793 0.51 -46.95 -24.24
C ASP A 793 0.01 -46.27 -25.52
N ASP A 794 -1.20 -46.62 -25.99
CA ASP A 794 -1.78 -46.03 -27.18
C ASP A 794 -2.14 -44.55 -26.97
N ALA A 795 -2.79 -44.22 -25.86
CA ALA A 795 -3.10 -42.84 -25.51
C ALA A 795 -1.80 -42.04 -25.23
N ALA A 796 -0.82 -42.67 -24.57
CA ALA A 796 0.48 -42.02 -24.31
C ALA A 796 1.20 -41.67 -25.62
N ALA A 797 1.26 -42.60 -26.59
CA ALA A 797 1.87 -42.37 -27.88
C ALA A 797 1.14 -41.26 -28.69
N ALA A 798 -0.20 -41.30 -28.71
CA ALA A 798 -1.03 -40.31 -29.40
C ALA A 798 -0.79 -38.87 -28.87
N ARG A 799 -0.81 -38.72 -27.56
CA ARG A 799 -0.55 -37.41 -26.89
C ARG A 799 0.88 -36.93 -27.09
N SER A 800 1.85 -37.83 -26.97
CA SER A 800 3.26 -37.50 -27.21
C SER A 800 3.47 -37.05 -28.68
N HIS A 801 2.85 -37.70 -29.62
CA HIS A 801 2.91 -37.32 -31.04
C HIS A 801 2.27 -35.94 -31.27
N ALA A 802 1.10 -35.66 -30.68
CA ALA A 802 0.42 -34.38 -30.77
C ALA A 802 1.31 -33.22 -30.19
N SER A 803 1.87 -33.42 -29.01
CA SER A 803 2.81 -32.46 -28.41
C SER A 803 4.02 -32.19 -29.32
N ALA A 804 4.65 -33.25 -29.80
CA ALA A 804 5.83 -33.12 -30.67
C ALA A 804 5.51 -32.43 -32.01
N GLN A 805 4.34 -32.70 -32.60
CA GLN A 805 3.90 -32.00 -33.80
C GLN A 805 3.73 -30.50 -33.57
N VAL A 806 3.07 -30.09 -32.47
CA VAL A 806 2.89 -28.68 -32.17
C VAL A 806 4.22 -27.99 -31.90
N TYR A 807 5.11 -28.54 -31.04
CA TYR A 807 6.44 -27.99 -30.81
C TYR A 807 7.27 -27.84 -32.08
N SER A 808 7.23 -28.87 -32.98
CA SER A 808 7.91 -28.81 -34.25
C SER A 808 7.32 -27.71 -35.17
N ALA A 809 5.99 -27.60 -35.21
CA ALA A 809 5.30 -26.62 -36.07
C ALA A 809 5.56 -25.17 -35.66
N ILE A 810 5.72 -24.92 -34.37
CA ILE A 810 6.04 -23.58 -33.85
C ILE A 810 7.53 -23.31 -33.74
N GLY A 811 8.39 -24.28 -34.02
CA GLY A 811 9.84 -24.13 -33.88
C GLY A 811 10.34 -24.08 -32.44
N HIS A 812 9.54 -24.52 -31.49
CA HIS A 812 9.91 -24.60 -30.08
C HIS A 812 10.82 -25.81 -29.85
N ARG A 813 12.02 -25.57 -29.29
CA ARG A 813 13.03 -26.63 -29.14
C ARG A 813 13.17 -27.16 -27.73
N LEU A 814 12.74 -26.40 -26.73
CA LEU A 814 12.69 -26.89 -25.35
C LEU A 814 11.46 -27.76 -25.17
N ARG A 815 11.68 -29.01 -24.85
CA ARG A 815 10.61 -29.96 -24.48
C ARG A 815 10.58 -30.07 -22.95
N PRO A 816 9.39 -30.16 -22.32
CA PRO A 816 9.33 -30.46 -20.89
C PRO A 816 10.05 -31.80 -20.66
N THR A 817 10.94 -31.86 -19.69
CA THR A 817 11.69 -33.05 -19.29
C THR A 817 10.80 -34.02 -18.55
#